data_5666cbbba3be84329074f02a6e2b2300
#
_entry.id   5666cbbba3be84329074f02a6e2b2300
#
_cell.length_a   1.000
_cell.length_b   1.000
_cell.length_c   1.000
_cell.angle_alpha   90.00
_cell.angle_beta   90.00
_cell.angle_gamma   90.00
#
_symmetry.space_group_name_H-M   'P 1'
#
loop_
_entity.id
_entity.type
_entity.pdbx_description
1 polymer ?
#
loop_
_entity_poly.entity_id
_entity_poly.type
_entity_poly.pdbx_seq_one_letter_code
_entity_poly.pdbx_strand_id
1 'polypeptide(L)'
;MNNKSLSTLEYNKIISRLVSFACSDGAKQILHKLEPMTDIDKINTALDYTNDALTRVYQKGSVDFSRIKDIRGSIARLKVGSSLNALELLNISMLLECAARIKGYYEQRADSIQPLIDMLDPVTLLNNAIKKCIISEDEISDDASANLRSIRRQKNIAADRIHTELNKILNSPSTRTYLQDYVITTRQGRFCLPVKAEYKSLMPGMVHDQSSTGSTVFIEPAAVVKLNNDIRELELKEQAEIEVILADLSAKAAEYTDSLLSDYEILTNLDCIFAKALLSRHFNCSRPVMNNKGIVNIKKGRHPLIEPHTVVPIDIYLGTDFNLLIITGPNTGGKTVSLKTVGLLTLMAQAGLNIPALEHSDIAVFDNIFADIGDEQSIEQSLSTFSSHMTNTVDILKKADSNSLILFDEIGAGTDPTEGAALAIAILDSLHRRNITTMATTHYSEIKMYALTTDGVENACCEFDVQSLRPTYRLLIGVPGKSNAFAISKKLGLSDNIINDASRRLDSEDIKFEDLVTDLEQSRVTIEREREELNEYKAQIAQLKSELTKKTERLDERTDNIIRKANEEAARILKDAKEYADKTINAMNKHGMTVKELEKHRSAIREKMNKRQEKLKIEPANNIIEHKAHDISEFKVGMHVKVLTMNVIGTVSQIHKNKNQVTVLVGSLSTKMDIKNLAILKGYKDPAETSSKPKGAGGSGKIKMSKSSSVSSEINLLGYTVDEAIAVLDKYLDDAYIARIPQVRIVHGKGTGALRSGITSYLHGVPYIKEFRLGQIGEGAEGVTIVTFKD
;
A
#
# COMPACT_ATOMS: atom_id res chain seq x y z
N MET A 1 -19.59 18.63 14.88
CA MET A 1 -19.71 17.13 14.86
C MET A 1 -20.39 16.62 16.13
N ASN A 2 -21.22 15.59 16.05
CA ASN A 2 -21.96 15.04 17.18
C ASN A 2 -21.10 13.97 17.93
N ASN A 3 -20.85 14.15 19.22
CA ASN A 3 -20.08 13.23 20.05
C ASN A 3 -20.67 11.80 20.09
N LYS A 4 -22.02 11.68 20.02
CA LYS A 4 -22.70 10.38 19.94
C LYS A 4 -22.26 9.62 18.69
N SER A 5 -22.22 10.29 17.54
CA SER A 5 -21.81 9.66 16.27
C SER A 5 -20.33 9.24 16.27
N LEU A 6 -19.43 10.03 16.87
CA LEU A 6 -18.02 9.67 17.04
C LEU A 6 -17.86 8.36 17.84
N SER A 7 -18.65 8.20 18.90
CA SER A 7 -18.64 6.97 19.71
C SER A 7 -19.27 5.78 18.97
N THR A 8 -20.44 5.97 18.33
CA THR A 8 -21.16 4.92 17.58
C THR A 8 -20.33 4.40 16.41
N LEU A 9 -19.60 5.27 15.69
CA LEU A 9 -18.70 4.91 14.60
C LEU A 9 -17.31 4.47 15.07
N GLU A 10 -17.09 4.37 16.37
CA GLU A 10 -15.85 3.90 16.96
C GLU A 10 -14.60 4.73 16.61
N TYR A 11 -14.78 6.02 16.30
CA TYR A 11 -13.67 6.92 15.94
C TYR A 11 -12.62 7.01 17.06
N ASN A 12 -13.04 6.93 18.32
CA ASN A 12 -12.14 6.93 19.47
C ASN A 12 -11.14 5.77 19.47
N LYS A 13 -11.50 4.61 18.87
CA LYS A 13 -10.58 3.47 18.75
C LYS A 13 -9.48 3.77 17.70
N ILE A 14 -9.81 4.51 16.63
CA ILE A 14 -8.82 4.98 15.65
C ILE A 14 -7.87 6.00 16.29
N ILE A 15 -8.40 6.93 17.06
CA ILE A 15 -7.57 7.90 17.79
C ILE A 15 -6.64 7.19 18.79
N SER A 16 -7.14 6.21 19.53
CA SER A 16 -6.30 5.40 20.46
C SER A 16 -5.15 4.70 19.74
N ARG A 17 -5.43 4.13 18.55
CA ARG A 17 -4.37 3.52 17.71
C ARG A 17 -3.41 4.58 17.17
N LEU A 18 -3.91 5.74 16.72
CA LEU A 18 -3.07 6.83 16.23
C LEU A 18 -2.10 7.32 17.32
N VAL A 19 -2.61 7.52 18.53
CA VAL A 19 -1.80 7.94 19.69
C VAL A 19 -0.69 6.92 20.01
N SER A 20 -0.92 5.63 19.79
CA SER A 20 0.12 4.61 20.00
C SER A 20 1.31 4.72 19.04
N PHE A 21 1.16 5.41 17.91
CA PHE A 21 2.26 5.69 16.97
C PHE A 21 3.01 6.99 17.30
N ALA A 22 2.45 7.87 18.13
CA ALA A 22 3.15 9.07 18.56
C ALA A 22 4.17 8.74 19.66
N CYS A 23 5.34 9.35 19.58
CA CYS A 23 6.44 9.11 20.51
C CYS A 23 6.43 10.08 21.68
N SER A 24 6.23 11.39 21.43
CA SER A 24 6.28 12.45 22.44
C SER A 24 4.93 12.62 23.17
N ASP A 25 5.00 12.99 24.44
CA ASP A 25 3.79 13.22 25.24
C ASP A 25 2.99 14.42 24.72
N GLY A 26 3.66 15.44 24.18
CA GLY A 26 3.00 16.58 23.53
C GLY A 26 2.16 16.18 22.33
N ALA A 27 2.71 15.33 21.44
CA ALA A 27 1.98 14.83 20.29
C ALA A 27 0.80 13.93 20.70
N LYS A 28 0.98 13.07 21.70
CA LYS A 28 -0.12 12.24 22.24
C LYS A 28 -1.28 13.10 22.75
N GLN A 29 -0.99 14.18 23.48
CA GLN A 29 -2.02 15.10 23.97
C GLN A 29 -2.78 15.81 22.84
N ILE A 30 -2.08 16.23 21.77
CA ILE A 30 -2.69 16.85 20.60
C ILE A 30 -3.57 15.83 19.86
N LEU A 31 -3.05 14.64 19.61
CA LEU A 31 -3.77 13.60 18.87
C LEU A 31 -4.99 13.06 19.61
N HIS A 32 -4.97 13.01 20.95
CA HIS A 32 -6.16 12.67 21.74
C HIS A 32 -7.32 13.63 21.53
N LYS A 33 -7.03 14.89 21.19
CA LYS A 33 -8.02 15.95 20.93
C LYS A 33 -8.30 16.16 19.46
N LEU A 34 -7.83 15.25 18.60
CA LEU A 34 -8.02 15.36 17.16
C LEU A 34 -9.49 15.14 16.80
N GLU A 35 -10.14 16.19 16.34
CA GLU A 35 -11.51 16.17 15.86
C GLU A 35 -11.58 16.33 14.35
N PRO A 36 -12.60 15.76 13.67
CA PRO A 36 -12.83 15.99 12.26
C PRO A 36 -13.12 17.47 11.96
N MET A 37 -12.52 18.00 10.93
CA MET A 37 -12.64 19.38 10.44
C MET A 37 -13.75 19.49 9.38
N THR A 38 -14.27 20.71 9.18
CA THR A 38 -15.26 21.03 8.13
C THR A 38 -14.70 21.96 7.05
N ASP A 39 -13.49 22.46 7.22
CA ASP A 39 -12.80 23.34 6.27
C ASP A 39 -11.95 22.48 5.31
N ILE A 40 -12.34 22.43 4.03
CA ILE A 40 -11.70 21.59 3.01
C ILE A 40 -10.22 21.95 2.79
N ASP A 41 -9.84 23.21 2.91
CA ASP A 41 -8.46 23.64 2.69
C ASP A 41 -7.55 23.15 3.83
N LYS A 42 -8.04 23.26 5.08
CA LYS A 42 -7.33 22.71 6.24
C LYS A 42 -7.23 21.20 6.20
N ILE A 43 -8.31 20.53 5.76
CA ILE A 43 -8.31 19.06 5.58
C ILE A 43 -7.27 18.66 4.54
N ASN A 44 -7.27 19.31 3.37
CA ASN A 44 -6.31 19.00 2.30
C ASN A 44 -4.87 19.26 2.76
N THR A 45 -4.60 20.39 3.43
CA THR A 45 -3.28 20.67 3.99
C THR A 45 -2.83 19.58 4.96
N ALA A 46 -3.71 19.10 5.85
CA ALA A 46 -3.40 18.05 6.80
C ALA A 46 -3.17 16.69 6.09
N LEU A 47 -3.93 16.40 5.02
CA LEU A 47 -3.74 15.21 4.18
C LEU A 47 -2.43 15.27 3.40
N ASP A 48 -2.05 16.44 2.89
CA ASP A 48 -0.78 16.64 2.19
C ASP A 48 0.41 16.37 3.12
N TYR A 49 0.40 16.93 4.34
CA TYR A 49 1.39 16.61 5.38
C TYR A 49 1.47 15.11 5.65
N THR A 50 0.32 14.45 5.83
CA THR A 50 0.26 13.02 6.11
C THR A 50 0.83 12.19 4.95
N ASN A 51 0.50 12.54 3.71
CA ASN A 51 0.94 11.83 2.51
C ASN A 51 2.44 12.03 2.24
N ASP A 52 2.95 13.25 2.41
CA ASP A 52 4.36 13.56 2.24
C ASP A 52 5.21 12.88 3.32
N ALA A 53 4.73 12.86 4.57
CA ALA A 53 5.36 12.07 5.63
C ALA A 53 5.36 10.57 5.31
N LEU A 54 4.26 10.04 4.79
CA LEU A 54 4.17 8.63 4.39
C LEU A 54 5.21 8.30 3.31
N THR A 55 5.38 9.19 2.34
CA THR A 55 6.39 9.04 1.28
C THR A 55 7.80 9.02 1.87
N ARG A 56 8.11 9.90 2.83
CA ARG A 56 9.40 9.93 3.53
C ARG A 56 9.63 8.65 4.35
N VAL A 57 8.59 8.16 5.03
CA VAL A 57 8.63 6.91 5.80
C VAL A 57 8.92 5.70 4.93
N TYR A 58 8.35 5.62 3.72
CA TYR A 58 8.66 4.54 2.77
C TYR A 58 10.09 4.59 2.24
N GLN A 59 10.67 5.77 2.08
CA GLN A 59 12.01 5.94 1.54
C GLN A 59 13.12 5.64 2.56
N LYS A 60 12.99 6.11 3.78
CA LYS A 60 14.08 6.08 4.77
C LYS A 60 13.64 5.66 6.19
N GLY A 61 12.36 5.38 6.38
CA GLY A 61 11.80 5.10 7.70
C GLY A 61 11.40 6.35 8.47
N SER A 62 10.94 6.18 9.72
CA SER A 62 10.56 7.27 10.62
C SER A 62 11.73 7.66 11.53
N VAL A 63 11.77 8.93 11.92
CA VAL A 63 12.68 9.43 12.95
C VAL A 63 12.07 9.16 14.33
N ASP A 64 12.92 8.87 15.31
CA ASP A 64 12.50 8.69 16.70
C ASP A 64 12.32 10.06 17.40
N PHE A 65 11.10 10.33 17.87
CA PHE A 65 10.70 11.52 18.63
C PHE A 65 10.61 11.25 20.16
N SER A 66 10.93 10.05 20.64
CA SER A 66 10.71 9.64 22.04
C SER A 66 11.47 10.48 23.06
N ARG A 67 12.53 11.16 22.64
CA ARG A 67 13.37 11.99 23.49
C ARG A 67 12.83 13.41 23.69
N ILE A 68 11.76 13.79 23.02
CA ILE A 68 11.15 15.11 23.17
C ILE A 68 10.31 15.14 24.44
N LYS A 69 10.76 15.92 25.43
CA LYS A 69 10.04 16.18 26.67
C LYS A 69 9.41 17.57 26.64
N ASP A 70 8.37 17.77 27.43
CA ASP A 70 7.73 19.08 27.54
C ASP A 70 8.64 20.07 28.27
N ILE A 71 9.16 21.06 27.55
CA ILE A 71 10.07 22.08 28.07
C ILE A 71 9.39 23.43 28.34
N ARG A 72 8.07 23.54 28.13
CA ARG A 72 7.35 24.83 28.29
C ARG A 72 7.47 25.37 29.71
N GLY A 73 7.45 24.50 30.73
CA GLY A 73 7.67 24.91 32.13
C GLY A 73 9.08 25.43 32.36
N SER A 74 10.10 24.77 31.77
CA SER A 74 11.49 25.23 31.84
C SER A 74 11.69 26.57 31.14
N ILE A 75 11.08 26.75 29.96
CA ILE A 75 11.11 28.04 29.24
C ILE A 75 10.46 29.14 30.06
N ALA A 76 9.31 28.90 30.72
CA ALA A 76 8.65 29.88 31.56
C ALA A 76 9.55 30.34 32.73
N ARG A 77 10.30 29.42 33.35
CA ARG A 77 11.30 29.71 34.39
C ARG A 77 12.48 30.50 33.86
N LEU A 78 13.00 30.17 32.68
CA LEU A 78 14.08 30.91 32.03
C LEU A 78 13.67 32.38 31.77
N LYS A 79 12.43 32.61 31.28
CA LYS A 79 11.92 33.94 31.00
C LYS A 79 11.82 34.85 32.25
N VAL A 80 11.69 34.29 33.46
CA VAL A 80 11.72 35.03 34.71
C VAL A 80 13.10 35.04 35.41
N GLY A 81 14.14 34.52 34.70
CA GLY A 81 15.53 34.53 35.19
C GLY A 81 15.85 33.47 36.25
N SER A 82 15.01 32.39 36.36
CA SER A 82 15.27 31.28 37.27
C SER A 82 16.22 30.27 36.64
N SER A 83 17.09 29.72 37.43
CA SER A 83 18.00 28.62 37.01
C SER A 83 17.24 27.31 36.86
N LEU A 84 17.61 26.51 35.88
CA LEU A 84 17.16 25.18 35.64
C LEU A 84 18.06 24.13 36.32
N ASN A 85 17.49 22.96 36.62
CA ASN A 85 18.26 21.82 37.10
C ASN A 85 18.91 21.05 35.93
N ALA A 86 19.73 20.05 36.25
CA ALA A 86 20.45 19.25 35.26
C ALA A 86 19.50 18.50 34.31
N LEU A 87 18.42 17.90 34.83
CA LEU A 87 17.43 17.18 34.03
C LEU A 87 16.71 18.10 33.01
N GLU A 88 16.32 19.31 33.45
CA GLU A 88 15.68 20.29 32.58
C GLU A 88 16.60 20.74 31.45
N LEU A 89 17.88 20.99 31.73
CA LEU A 89 18.89 21.31 30.71
C LEU A 89 19.18 20.12 29.77
N LEU A 90 19.21 18.88 30.29
CA LEU A 90 19.31 17.69 29.46
C LEU A 90 18.11 17.52 28.53
N ASN A 91 16.89 17.82 28.99
CA ASN A 91 15.70 17.80 28.16
C ASN A 91 15.80 18.82 27.01
N ILE A 92 16.33 20.01 27.27
CA ILE A 92 16.64 21.00 26.22
C ILE A 92 17.69 20.44 25.24
N SER A 93 18.77 19.84 25.75
CA SER A 93 19.79 19.23 24.90
C SER A 93 19.20 18.13 24.00
N MET A 94 18.36 17.25 24.55
CA MET A 94 17.68 16.17 23.80
C MET A 94 16.77 16.73 22.69
N LEU A 95 16.07 17.84 22.96
CA LEU A 95 15.26 18.54 21.96
C LEU A 95 16.12 19.05 20.81
N LEU A 96 17.23 19.75 21.11
CA LEU A 96 18.16 20.30 20.12
C LEU A 96 18.85 19.19 19.30
N GLU A 97 19.17 18.05 19.93
CA GLU A 97 19.65 16.87 19.23
C GLU A 97 18.62 16.31 18.24
N CYS A 98 17.36 16.26 18.68
CA CYS A 98 16.28 15.81 17.81
C CYS A 98 16.12 16.74 16.61
N ALA A 99 16.14 18.07 16.82
CA ALA A 99 16.09 19.05 15.75
C ALA A 99 17.26 18.89 14.75
N ALA A 100 18.50 18.76 15.25
CA ALA A 100 19.68 18.53 14.42
C ALA A 100 19.56 17.22 13.61
N ARG A 101 19.10 16.14 14.23
CA ARG A 101 18.93 14.83 13.61
C ARG A 101 17.90 14.88 12.49
N ILE A 102 16.73 15.49 12.71
CA ILE A 102 15.68 15.60 11.72
C ILE A 102 16.16 16.43 10.54
N LYS A 103 16.83 17.56 10.79
CA LYS A 103 17.38 18.42 9.74
C LYS A 103 18.41 17.74 8.85
N GLY A 104 19.17 16.78 9.40
CA GLY A 104 20.17 15.99 8.67
C GLY A 104 19.71 14.63 8.17
N TYR A 105 18.54 14.14 8.60
CA TYR A 105 18.09 12.78 8.29
C TYR A 105 17.48 12.65 6.89
N TYR A 106 16.63 13.60 6.51
CA TYR A 106 15.98 13.58 5.20
C TYR A 106 16.72 14.48 4.22
N GLU A 107 16.80 14.03 2.96
CA GLU A 107 17.27 14.88 1.87
C GLU A 107 16.28 16.03 1.65
N GLN A 108 16.80 17.19 1.23
CA GLN A 108 15.94 18.33 0.87
C GLN A 108 14.99 17.95 -0.23
N ARG A 109 13.71 18.25 -0.04
CA ARG A 109 12.63 17.88 -0.95
C ARG A 109 11.62 19.02 -1.05
N ALA A 110 11.09 19.25 -2.25
CA ALA A 110 10.01 20.21 -2.45
C ALA A 110 8.66 19.55 -2.08
N ASP A 111 8.38 19.40 -0.79
CA ASP A 111 7.12 18.87 -0.25
C ASP A 111 6.59 19.78 0.88
N SER A 112 5.40 19.48 1.42
CA SER A 112 4.77 20.26 2.45
C SER A 112 5.51 20.25 3.81
N ILE A 113 6.33 19.24 4.09
CA ILE A 113 7.05 19.04 5.35
C ILE A 113 8.36 19.83 5.38
N GLN A 114 8.99 20.05 4.23
CA GLN A 114 10.31 20.68 4.16
C GLN A 114 10.36 22.05 4.83
N PRO A 115 9.38 22.95 4.65
CA PRO A 115 9.39 24.24 5.34
C PRO A 115 9.41 24.13 6.87
N LEU A 116 8.72 23.12 7.45
CA LEU A 116 8.75 22.86 8.88
C LEU A 116 10.14 22.41 9.36
N ILE A 117 10.81 21.55 8.57
CA ILE A 117 12.18 21.11 8.89
C ILE A 117 13.19 22.25 8.77
N ASP A 118 13.03 23.11 7.78
CA ASP A 118 13.94 24.24 7.56
C ASP A 118 13.86 25.29 8.69
N MET A 119 12.69 25.44 9.31
CA MET A 119 12.46 26.34 10.46
C MET A 119 13.14 25.88 11.75
N LEU A 120 13.54 24.60 11.87
CA LEU A 120 14.23 24.09 13.06
C LEU A 120 15.57 24.78 13.24
N ASP A 121 15.87 25.20 14.47
CA ASP A 121 17.15 25.80 14.87
C ASP A 121 17.86 24.94 15.94
N PRO A 122 18.77 24.04 15.57
CA PRO A 122 19.45 23.13 16.50
C PRO A 122 20.32 23.79 17.57
N VAL A 123 20.46 25.09 17.60
CA VAL A 123 21.32 25.87 18.50
C VAL A 123 22.54 25.09 18.99
N THR A 124 23.40 24.69 18.04
CA THR A 124 24.52 23.76 18.28
C THR A 124 25.46 24.20 19.37
N LEU A 125 25.65 25.51 19.52
CA LEU A 125 26.52 26.08 20.56
C LEU A 125 26.00 25.80 21.97
N LEU A 126 24.70 25.99 22.20
CA LEU A 126 24.04 25.70 23.46
C LEU A 126 24.08 24.21 23.77
N ASN A 127 23.70 23.38 22.77
CA ASN A 127 23.71 21.94 22.92
C ASN A 127 25.08 21.40 23.32
N ASN A 128 26.15 21.85 22.65
CA ASN A 128 27.52 21.46 22.97
C ASN A 128 27.94 21.94 24.37
N ALA A 129 27.52 23.14 24.80
CA ALA A 129 27.80 23.66 26.11
C ALA A 129 27.14 22.80 27.20
N ILE A 130 25.86 22.43 27.02
CA ILE A 130 25.14 21.55 27.96
C ILE A 130 25.84 20.18 28.05
N LYS A 131 26.12 19.55 26.94
CA LYS A 131 26.75 18.21 26.88
C LYS A 131 28.15 18.17 27.49
N LYS A 132 28.89 19.24 27.34
CA LYS A 132 30.21 19.35 27.95
C LYS A 132 30.15 19.35 29.47
N CYS A 133 29.09 19.99 30.04
CA CYS A 133 28.96 20.21 31.46
C CYS A 133 28.14 19.11 32.16
N ILE A 134 27.13 18.54 31.54
CA ILE A 134 26.20 17.61 32.17
C ILE A 134 26.30 16.24 31.49
N ILE A 135 26.61 15.19 32.27
CA ILE A 135 26.71 13.80 31.84
C ILE A 135 25.36 13.11 32.02
N SER A 136 24.75 13.27 33.21
CA SER A 136 23.48 12.71 33.58
C SER A 136 22.74 13.64 34.55
N GLU A 137 21.51 13.25 34.94
CA GLU A 137 20.71 14.00 35.90
C GLU A 137 21.46 14.27 37.22
N ASP A 138 22.24 13.29 37.67
CA ASP A 138 22.95 13.31 38.96
C ASP A 138 24.44 13.64 38.81
N GLU A 139 24.95 13.80 37.59
CA GLU A 139 26.40 13.89 37.34
C GLU A 139 26.76 15.07 36.46
N ILE A 140 27.49 16.01 37.02
CA ILE A 140 28.12 17.13 36.31
C ILE A 140 29.57 16.75 35.97
N SER A 141 30.02 17.00 34.77
CA SER A 141 31.34 16.69 34.27
C SER A 141 32.42 17.47 35.01
N ASP A 142 33.56 16.87 35.25
CA ASP A 142 34.77 17.58 35.78
C ASP A 142 35.26 18.68 34.81
N ASP A 143 34.92 18.53 33.50
CA ASP A 143 35.26 19.51 32.48
C ASP A 143 34.28 20.69 32.39
N ALA A 144 33.25 20.73 33.24
CA ALA A 144 32.27 21.81 33.27
C ALA A 144 32.93 23.12 33.72
N SER A 145 33.78 23.09 34.73
CA SER A 145 34.63 24.24 35.16
C SER A 145 35.96 23.81 35.69
N ALA A 146 36.98 24.70 35.57
CA ALA A 146 38.28 24.47 36.17
C ALA A 146 38.21 24.44 37.72
N ASN A 147 37.27 25.19 38.29
CA ASN A 147 37.04 25.25 39.73
C ASN A 147 36.48 23.93 40.27
N LEU A 148 35.44 23.39 39.63
CA LEU A 148 34.84 22.10 39.99
C LEU A 148 35.86 20.96 39.95
N ARG A 149 36.68 20.91 38.88
CA ARG A 149 37.78 19.94 38.77
C ARG A 149 38.78 20.09 39.92
N SER A 150 39.14 21.31 40.30
CA SER A 150 40.06 21.56 41.43
C SER A 150 39.46 21.13 42.78
N ILE A 151 38.19 21.45 43.03
CA ILE A 151 37.46 21.07 44.27
C ILE A 151 37.38 19.53 44.37
N ARG A 152 36.98 18.83 43.32
CA ARG A 152 36.89 17.34 43.31
C ARG A 152 38.26 16.68 43.50
N ARG A 153 39.31 17.25 42.89
CA ARG A 153 40.71 16.78 43.10
C ARG A 153 41.11 16.95 44.57
N GLN A 154 40.84 18.11 45.19
CA GLN A 154 41.14 18.38 46.61
C GLN A 154 40.35 17.41 47.52
N LYS A 155 39.10 17.14 47.22
CA LYS A 155 38.23 16.21 47.94
C LYS A 155 38.81 14.78 47.91
N ASN A 156 39.24 14.30 46.74
CA ASN A 156 39.87 13.00 46.58
C ASN A 156 41.18 12.92 47.35
N ILE A 157 42.04 13.96 47.29
CA ILE A 157 43.28 14.02 48.09
C ILE A 157 42.99 13.99 49.58
N ALA A 158 41.92 14.70 50.05
CA ALA A 158 41.54 14.68 51.47
C ALA A 158 41.02 13.30 51.90
N ALA A 159 40.20 12.64 51.05
CA ALA A 159 39.72 11.29 51.29
C ALA A 159 40.89 10.27 51.35
N ASP A 160 41.83 10.32 50.42
CA ASP A 160 43.04 9.46 50.43
C ASP A 160 43.89 9.65 51.70
N ARG A 161 43.99 10.90 52.15
CA ARG A 161 44.66 11.19 53.45
C ARG A 161 43.92 10.58 54.64
N ILE A 162 42.60 10.70 54.72
CA ILE A 162 41.80 10.06 55.73
C ILE A 162 41.99 8.55 55.70
N HIS A 163 41.88 7.91 54.52
CA HIS A 163 42.14 6.47 54.37
C HIS A 163 43.54 6.10 54.90
N THR A 164 44.58 6.92 54.64
CA THR A 164 45.96 6.69 55.10
C THR A 164 46.04 6.78 56.62
N GLU A 165 45.42 7.80 57.23
CA GLU A 165 45.43 7.98 58.70
C GLU A 165 44.58 6.88 59.39
N LEU A 166 43.43 6.55 58.89
CA LEU A 166 42.58 5.50 59.43
C LEU A 166 43.25 4.11 59.31
N ASN A 167 43.93 3.82 58.20
CA ASN A 167 44.71 2.58 58.05
C ASN A 167 45.89 2.47 59.02
N LYS A 168 46.53 3.59 59.35
CA LYS A 168 47.52 3.60 60.40
C LYS A 168 46.93 3.18 61.76
N ILE A 169 45.70 3.66 62.07
CA ILE A 169 45.02 3.29 63.35
C ILE A 169 44.57 1.82 63.30
N LEU A 170 44.04 1.35 62.16
CA LEU A 170 43.60 -0.05 61.94
C LEU A 170 44.76 -1.07 62.11
N ASN A 171 45.97 -0.68 61.66
CA ASN A 171 47.13 -1.54 61.62
C ASN A 171 47.98 -1.41 62.91
N SER A 172 47.66 -0.46 63.78
CA SER A 172 48.41 -0.28 65.08
C SER A 172 48.06 -1.39 66.07
N PRO A 173 49.01 -2.13 66.56
CA PRO A 173 48.79 -3.21 67.57
C PRO A 173 48.00 -2.76 68.79
N SER A 174 48.17 -1.52 69.24
CA SER A 174 47.52 -0.97 70.41
C SER A 174 46.07 -0.63 70.25
N THR A 175 45.66 -0.20 69.10
CA THR A 175 44.26 0.19 68.84
C THR A 175 43.45 -0.93 68.22
N ARG A 176 44.11 -1.94 67.68
CA ARG A 176 43.44 -3.08 67.00
C ARG A 176 42.48 -3.86 67.89
N THR A 177 42.81 -3.99 69.21
CA THR A 177 41.97 -4.67 70.19
C THR A 177 40.67 -3.92 70.51
N TYR A 178 40.62 -2.58 70.23
CA TYR A 178 39.46 -1.73 70.48
C TYR A 178 38.39 -1.83 69.35
N LEU A 179 38.80 -2.29 68.20
CA LEU A 179 37.93 -2.33 67.03
C LEU A 179 37.02 -3.56 67.05
N GLN A 180 35.77 -3.38 66.65
CA GLN A 180 34.81 -4.44 66.41
C GLN A 180 35.10 -5.16 65.12
N ASP A 181 35.33 -4.37 64.04
CA ASP A 181 35.70 -4.80 62.70
C ASP A 181 36.84 -3.96 62.14
N TYR A 182 37.69 -4.56 61.25
CA TYR A 182 38.86 -3.88 60.70
C TYR A 182 38.55 -3.20 59.38
N VAL A 183 37.43 -2.41 59.31
CA VAL A 183 36.93 -1.73 58.14
C VAL A 183 36.73 -0.23 58.41
N ILE A 184 36.96 0.58 57.38
CA ILE A 184 36.62 1.99 57.43
C ILE A 184 35.16 2.08 57.06
N THR A 185 34.32 2.77 57.78
CA THR A 185 32.89 2.96 57.51
C THR A 185 32.58 4.46 57.39
N THR A 186 31.49 4.75 56.71
CA THR A 186 30.96 6.12 56.63
C THR A 186 29.65 6.20 57.45
N ARG A 187 29.54 7.18 58.32
CA ARG A 187 28.37 7.50 59.09
C ARG A 187 28.10 9.01 59.03
N GLN A 188 26.87 9.38 58.71
CA GLN A 188 26.49 10.79 58.57
C GLN A 188 27.46 11.59 57.64
N GLY A 189 27.97 10.93 56.58
CA GLY A 189 28.93 11.52 55.64
C GLY A 189 30.37 11.69 56.17
N ARG A 190 30.71 11.05 57.29
CA ARG A 190 32.04 11.10 57.91
C ARG A 190 32.67 9.71 57.98
N PHE A 191 33.95 9.66 57.75
CA PHE A 191 34.75 8.43 57.85
C PHE A 191 34.97 8.10 59.31
N CYS A 192 34.50 6.90 59.72
CA CYS A 192 34.50 6.39 61.08
C CYS A 192 35.09 5.00 61.17
N LEU A 193 35.52 4.62 62.39
CA LEU A 193 35.92 3.27 62.73
C LEU A 193 34.91 2.64 63.67
N PRO A 194 34.50 1.34 63.47
CA PRO A 194 33.65 0.61 64.38
C PRO A 194 34.42 0.16 65.59
N VAL A 195 34.16 0.76 66.76
CA VAL A 195 34.81 0.51 68.02
C VAL A 195 33.89 -0.22 68.95
N LYS A 196 34.35 -1.20 69.67
CA LYS A 196 33.55 -1.88 70.71
C LYS A 196 33.18 -0.88 71.82
N ALA A 197 31.93 -0.90 72.23
CA ALA A 197 31.41 0.06 73.23
C ALA A 197 32.20 0.19 74.50
N GLU A 198 32.84 -0.90 74.97
CA GLU A 198 33.71 -0.95 76.14
C GLU A 198 34.98 -0.16 76.01
N TYR A 199 35.54 0.04 74.84
CA TYR A 199 36.74 0.80 74.53
C TYR A 199 36.48 2.22 74.05
N LYS A 200 35.23 2.70 74.10
CA LYS A 200 34.84 4.05 73.64
C LYS A 200 35.69 5.15 74.25
N SER A 201 36.01 5.07 75.55
CA SER A 201 36.83 6.05 76.27
C SER A 201 38.31 6.03 75.89
N LEU A 202 38.85 4.94 75.37
CA LEU A 202 40.24 4.77 75.02
C LEU A 202 40.54 5.20 73.56
N MET A 203 39.50 5.42 72.76
CA MET A 203 39.65 5.93 71.39
C MET A 203 39.27 7.42 71.36
N PRO A 204 40.24 8.32 71.29
CA PRO A 204 39.94 9.77 71.20
C PRO A 204 39.28 10.12 69.89
N GLY A 205 38.08 10.67 69.95
CA GLY A 205 37.33 11.03 68.75
C GLY A 205 35.86 11.39 69.06
N MET A 206 35.11 11.65 67.99
CA MET A 206 33.66 11.97 68.05
C MET A 206 32.82 10.78 67.68
N VAL A 207 31.80 10.51 68.50
CA VAL A 207 30.82 9.45 68.22
C VAL A 207 29.73 9.97 67.26
N HIS A 208 29.55 9.32 66.12
CA HIS A 208 28.55 9.69 65.16
C HIS A 208 27.36 8.77 65.14
N ASP A 209 27.53 7.50 65.48
CA ASP A 209 26.47 6.51 65.41
C ASP A 209 26.77 5.34 66.40
N GLN A 210 25.77 4.54 66.71
CA GLN A 210 25.85 3.33 67.51
C GLN A 210 25.02 2.19 66.86
N SER A 211 25.51 0.94 66.98
CA SER A 211 24.77 -0.21 66.44
C SER A 211 23.45 -0.40 67.21
N SER A 212 22.48 -1.01 66.60
CA SER A 212 21.16 -1.28 67.19
C SER A 212 21.21 -2.07 68.49
N THR A 213 22.28 -2.90 68.69
CA THR A 213 22.52 -3.66 69.90
C THR A 213 23.33 -2.86 70.95
N GLY A 214 23.81 -1.67 70.61
CA GLY A 214 24.64 -0.87 71.52
C GLY A 214 26.08 -1.35 71.66
N SER A 215 26.47 -2.50 71.12
CA SER A 215 27.78 -3.14 71.29
C SER A 215 28.92 -2.50 70.45
N THR A 216 28.57 -1.75 69.35
CA THR A 216 29.54 -1.08 68.50
C THR A 216 29.23 0.41 68.42
N VAL A 217 30.23 1.22 68.59
CA VAL A 217 30.15 2.68 68.45
C VAL A 217 31.00 3.09 67.25
N PHE A 218 30.40 3.90 66.35
CA PHE A 218 31.13 4.45 65.20
C PHE A 218 31.81 5.76 65.60
N ILE A 219 33.15 5.71 65.76
CA ILE A 219 33.93 6.84 66.20
C ILE A 219 34.72 7.43 65.04
N GLU A 220 34.61 8.75 64.85
CA GLU A 220 35.53 9.54 64.07
C GLU A 220 36.78 9.83 64.89
N PRO A 221 37.94 9.25 64.54
CA PRO A 221 39.15 9.49 65.38
C PRO A 221 39.56 10.97 65.27
N ALA A 222 40.12 11.53 66.43
CA ALA A 222 40.53 12.92 66.46
C ALA A 222 41.54 13.32 65.37
N ALA A 223 42.36 12.35 64.91
CA ALA A 223 43.35 12.54 63.86
C ALA A 223 42.72 12.91 62.48
N VAL A 224 41.44 12.47 62.25
CA VAL A 224 40.77 12.69 60.96
C VAL A 224 39.62 13.72 60.98
N VAL A 225 39.26 14.24 62.19
CA VAL A 225 38.19 15.25 62.37
C VAL A 225 38.36 16.45 61.42
N LYS A 226 39.57 17.00 61.36
CA LYS A 226 39.90 18.14 60.52
C LYS A 226 39.70 17.79 59.01
N LEU A 227 40.19 16.61 58.59
CA LEU A 227 40.09 16.16 57.19
C LEU A 227 38.64 15.87 56.79
N ASN A 228 37.83 15.30 57.70
CA ASN A 228 36.38 15.12 57.49
C ASN A 228 35.66 16.47 57.39
N ASN A 229 36.05 17.47 58.17
CA ASN A 229 35.51 18.84 58.04
C ASN A 229 35.95 19.50 56.75
N ASP A 230 37.18 19.29 56.27
CA ASP A 230 37.68 19.80 55.02
C ASP A 230 36.91 19.16 53.86
N ILE A 231 36.61 17.85 53.93
CA ILE A 231 35.76 17.18 52.91
C ILE A 231 34.36 17.81 52.91
N ARG A 232 33.79 18.04 54.08
CA ARG A 232 32.44 18.62 54.17
C ARG A 232 32.40 20.05 53.61
N GLU A 233 33.40 20.83 53.88
CA GLU A 233 33.53 22.17 53.27
C GLU A 233 33.70 22.10 51.74
N LEU A 234 34.49 21.12 51.24
CA LEU A 234 34.66 20.88 49.82
C LEU A 234 33.37 20.40 49.15
N GLU A 235 32.56 19.58 49.83
CA GLU A 235 31.23 19.18 49.34
C GLU A 235 30.27 20.38 49.18
N LEU A 236 30.27 21.27 50.16
CA LEU A 236 29.48 22.49 50.07
C LEU A 236 29.97 23.44 48.95
N LYS A 237 31.27 23.52 48.73
CA LYS A 237 31.88 24.27 47.62
C LYS A 237 31.53 23.61 46.27
N GLU A 238 31.57 22.27 46.20
CA GLU A 238 31.17 21.52 45.02
C GLU A 238 29.73 21.81 44.66
N GLN A 239 28.83 21.77 45.66
CA GLN A 239 27.42 22.07 45.45
C GLN A 239 27.18 23.52 44.97
N ALA A 240 27.82 24.48 45.62
CA ALA A 240 27.76 25.88 45.20
C ALA A 240 28.28 26.12 43.79
N GLU A 241 29.41 25.46 43.43
CA GLU A 241 29.94 25.54 42.06
C GLU A 241 29.03 24.91 41.02
N ILE A 242 28.37 23.77 41.34
CA ILE A 242 27.35 23.14 40.46
C ILE A 242 26.23 24.12 40.24
N GLU A 243 25.72 24.81 41.28
CA GLU A 243 24.66 25.81 41.12
C GLU A 243 25.10 26.96 40.22
N VAL A 244 26.35 27.43 40.29
CA VAL A 244 26.89 28.45 39.40
C VAL A 244 26.98 27.96 37.97
N ILE A 245 27.41 26.72 37.73
CA ILE A 245 27.46 26.11 36.39
C ILE A 245 26.04 25.99 35.79
N LEU A 246 25.05 25.52 36.54
CA LEU A 246 23.67 25.39 36.10
C LEU A 246 23.05 26.76 35.83
N ALA A 247 23.38 27.79 36.64
CA ALA A 247 22.94 29.14 36.42
C ALA A 247 23.53 29.76 35.13
N ASP A 248 24.79 29.57 34.84
CA ASP A 248 25.43 30.02 33.61
C ASP A 248 24.85 29.34 32.38
N LEU A 249 24.62 27.99 32.41
CA LEU A 249 23.96 27.28 31.35
C LEU A 249 22.53 27.75 31.17
N SER A 250 21.80 28.02 32.25
CA SER A 250 20.43 28.57 32.22
C SER A 250 20.39 29.95 31.60
N ALA A 251 21.35 30.83 31.95
CA ALA A 251 21.46 32.14 31.33
C ALA A 251 21.72 32.06 29.81
N LYS A 252 22.58 31.14 29.37
CA LYS A 252 22.81 30.90 27.95
C LYS A 252 21.55 30.33 27.26
N ALA A 253 20.80 29.44 27.91
CA ALA A 253 19.56 28.90 27.36
C ALA A 253 18.45 29.99 27.31
N ALA A 254 18.45 30.96 28.23
CA ALA A 254 17.51 32.07 28.25
C ALA A 254 17.57 32.97 26.99
N GLU A 255 18.75 33.08 26.36
CA GLU A 255 18.94 33.81 25.10
C GLU A 255 18.19 33.18 23.94
N TYR A 256 17.87 31.89 24.00
CA TYR A 256 17.27 31.08 22.92
C TYR A 256 15.84 30.60 23.22
N THR A 257 15.16 31.20 24.21
CA THR A 257 13.82 30.76 24.66
C THR A 257 12.81 30.67 23.54
N ASP A 258 12.79 31.62 22.62
CA ASP A 258 11.83 31.63 21.50
C ASP A 258 12.16 30.59 20.44
N SER A 259 13.45 30.39 20.10
CA SER A 259 13.89 29.27 19.23
C SER A 259 13.58 27.91 19.84
N LEU A 260 13.84 27.73 21.15
CA LEU A 260 13.53 26.49 21.88
C LEU A 260 12.04 26.17 21.90
N LEU A 261 11.20 27.18 22.09
CA LEU A 261 9.74 27.01 22.07
C LEU A 261 9.27 26.65 20.68
N SER A 262 9.75 27.36 19.65
CA SER A 262 9.45 27.08 18.23
C SER A 262 9.86 25.65 17.84
N ASP A 263 11.06 25.25 18.19
CA ASP A 263 11.54 23.89 17.91
C ASP A 263 10.68 22.82 18.60
N TYR A 264 10.29 23.05 19.85
CA TYR A 264 9.40 22.14 20.57
C TYR A 264 8.04 22.00 19.88
N GLU A 265 7.44 23.11 19.46
CA GLU A 265 6.15 23.12 18.77
C GLU A 265 6.25 22.44 17.40
N ILE A 266 7.28 22.75 16.61
CA ILE A 266 7.53 22.16 15.30
C ILE A 266 7.76 20.65 15.42
N LEU A 267 8.64 20.21 16.32
CA LEU A 267 8.97 18.81 16.55
C LEU A 267 7.76 18.00 17.05
N THR A 268 6.96 18.59 17.93
CA THR A 268 5.71 17.99 18.41
C THR A 268 4.71 17.83 17.25
N ASN A 269 4.58 18.83 16.39
CA ASN A 269 3.72 18.78 15.20
C ASN A 269 4.23 17.73 14.19
N LEU A 270 5.54 17.68 13.95
CA LEU A 270 6.13 16.67 13.10
C LEU A 270 5.87 15.25 13.64
N ASP A 271 5.97 15.03 14.96
CA ASP A 271 5.64 13.73 15.57
C ASP A 271 4.15 13.37 15.32
N CYS A 272 3.23 14.32 15.42
CA CYS A 272 1.83 14.11 15.05
C CYS A 272 1.67 13.72 13.57
N ILE A 273 2.35 14.41 12.66
CA ILE A 273 2.30 14.16 11.22
C ILE A 273 2.87 12.77 10.90
N PHE A 274 4.02 12.43 11.49
CA PHE A 274 4.63 11.11 11.29
C PHE A 274 3.81 9.98 11.94
N ALA A 275 3.14 10.21 13.06
CA ALA A 275 2.21 9.25 13.66
C ALA A 275 1.03 8.94 12.71
N LYS A 276 0.46 9.97 12.05
CA LYS A 276 -0.57 9.80 11.01
C LYS A 276 -0.04 9.00 9.81
N ALA A 277 1.18 9.25 9.39
CA ALA A 277 1.84 8.50 8.31
C ALA A 277 2.09 7.03 8.67
N LEU A 278 2.52 6.75 9.91
CA LEU A 278 2.72 5.40 10.41
C LEU A 278 1.40 4.62 10.52
N LEU A 279 0.32 5.27 10.97
CA LEU A 279 -1.03 4.72 10.94
C LEU A 279 -1.47 4.40 9.50
N SER A 280 -1.20 5.32 8.56
CA SER A 280 -1.49 5.13 7.13
C SER A 280 -0.77 3.91 6.56
N ARG A 281 0.51 3.74 6.90
CA ARG A 281 1.30 2.56 6.51
C ARG A 281 0.74 1.28 7.13
N HIS A 282 0.36 1.33 8.41
CA HIS A 282 -0.16 0.16 9.14
C HIS A 282 -1.44 -0.40 8.51
N PHE A 283 -2.38 0.48 8.11
CA PHE A 283 -3.65 0.08 7.49
C PHE A 283 -3.59 0.03 5.96
N ASN A 284 -2.43 0.28 5.36
CA ASN A 284 -2.25 0.39 3.92
C ASN A 284 -3.26 1.38 3.31
N CYS A 285 -3.22 2.62 3.82
CA CYS A 285 -4.11 3.69 3.43
C CYS A 285 -3.62 4.45 2.20
N SER A 286 -4.55 5.07 1.49
CA SER A 286 -4.28 6.06 0.44
C SER A 286 -4.90 7.42 0.80
N ARG A 287 -4.39 8.48 0.18
CA ARG A 287 -4.93 9.85 0.31
C ARG A 287 -6.28 9.94 -0.41
N PRO A 288 -7.38 10.29 0.28
CA PRO A 288 -8.66 10.54 -0.38
C PRO A 288 -8.66 11.88 -1.13
N VAL A 289 -9.53 11.99 -2.13
CA VAL A 289 -9.85 13.24 -2.81
C VAL A 289 -11.03 13.90 -2.09
N MET A 290 -10.80 15.06 -1.47
CA MET A 290 -11.86 15.76 -0.75
C MET A 290 -12.70 16.64 -1.68
N ASN A 291 -14.02 16.71 -1.43
CA ASN A 291 -14.94 17.52 -2.20
C ASN A 291 -16.05 18.13 -1.34
N ASN A 292 -16.64 19.26 -1.80
CA ASN A 292 -17.81 19.93 -1.21
C ASN A 292 -19.10 19.66 -2.01
N LYS A 293 -19.13 18.59 -2.81
CA LYS A 293 -20.26 18.28 -3.70
C LYS A 293 -21.21 17.23 -3.12
N GLY A 294 -20.99 16.76 -1.90
CA GLY A 294 -21.75 15.68 -1.30
C GLY A 294 -21.41 14.29 -1.89
N ILE A 295 -20.35 14.16 -2.71
CA ILE A 295 -19.99 12.92 -3.39
C ILE A 295 -19.12 12.06 -2.46
N VAL A 296 -19.57 10.84 -2.21
CA VAL A 296 -18.78 9.78 -1.57
C VAL A 296 -18.59 8.66 -2.58
N ASN A 297 -17.35 8.31 -2.91
CA ASN A 297 -17.01 7.22 -3.81
C ASN A 297 -15.77 6.50 -3.29
N ILE A 298 -15.99 5.50 -2.45
CA ILE A 298 -14.95 4.72 -1.79
C ILE A 298 -14.68 3.46 -2.61
N LYS A 299 -13.46 3.32 -3.11
CA LYS A 299 -13.01 2.17 -3.91
C LYS A 299 -12.25 1.19 -3.03
N LYS A 300 -12.72 -0.06 -2.96
CA LYS A 300 -12.12 -1.14 -2.16
C LYS A 300 -11.85 -0.69 -0.71
N GLY A 301 -12.81 -0.01 -0.11
CA GLY A 301 -12.74 0.46 1.28
C GLY A 301 -12.71 -0.71 2.26
N ARG A 302 -11.81 -0.67 3.22
CA ARG A 302 -11.66 -1.67 4.27
C ARG A 302 -11.94 -1.05 5.63
N HIS A 303 -12.70 -1.75 6.47
CA HIS A 303 -12.95 -1.28 7.82
C HIS A 303 -11.67 -1.41 8.67
N PRO A 304 -11.09 -0.31 9.20
CA PRO A 304 -9.76 -0.33 9.82
C PRO A 304 -9.68 -1.10 11.16
N LEU A 305 -10.82 -1.39 11.79
CA LEU A 305 -10.88 -2.14 13.05
C LEU A 305 -11.05 -3.64 12.84
N ILE A 306 -11.24 -4.11 11.61
CA ILE A 306 -11.27 -5.53 11.25
C ILE A 306 -9.86 -5.95 10.84
N GLU A 307 -9.49 -7.20 11.13
CA GLU A 307 -8.17 -7.73 10.80
C GLU A 307 -7.90 -7.71 9.29
N PRO A 308 -6.69 -7.30 8.85
CA PRO A 308 -6.36 -7.13 7.43
C PRO A 308 -6.57 -8.38 6.56
N HIS A 309 -6.46 -9.58 7.15
CA HIS A 309 -6.61 -10.84 6.43
C HIS A 309 -8.06 -11.31 6.31
N THR A 310 -8.97 -10.77 7.11
CA THR A 310 -10.38 -11.15 7.15
C THR A 310 -11.31 -10.09 6.57
N VAL A 311 -10.85 -8.83 6.50
CA VAL A 311 -11.64 -7.72 5.97
C VAL A 311 -11.86 -7.89 4.48
N VAL A 312 -13.12 -7.87 4.04
CA VAL A 312 -13.48 -7.85 2.62
C VAL A 312 -13.59 -6.39 2.17
N PRO A 313 -12.85 -5.98 1.13
CA PRO A 313 -12.93 -4.64 0.58
C PRO A 313 -14.29 -4.41 -0.10
N ILE A 314 -14.91 -3.26 0.14
CA ILE A 314 -16.20 -2.89 -0.44
C ILE A 314 -16.08 -1.64 -1.31
N ASP A 315 -16.86 -1.59 -2.39
CA ASP A 315 -17.02 -0.41 -3.23
C ASP A 315 -18.36 0.25 -2.87
N ILE A 316 -18.31 1.54 -2.50
CA ILE A 316 -19.51 2.32 -2.13
C ILE A 316 -19.46 3.68 -2.81
N TYR A 317 -20.55 4.04 -3.48
CA TYR A 317 -20.71 5.36 -4.07
C TYR A 317 -22.12 5.90 -3.82
N LEU A 318 -22.23 7.20 -3.56
CA LEU A 318 -23.47 7.96 -3.46
C LEU A 318 -23.17 9.47 -3.59
N GLY A 319 -24.21 10.25 -3.84
CA GLY A 319 -24.09 11.71 -4.02
C GLY A 319 -23.88 12.16 -5.47
N THR A 320 -23.95 11.24 -6.45
CA THR A 320 -23.93 11.51 -7.90
C THR A 320 -25.33 11.28 -8.50
N ASP A 321 -25.65 10.03 -8.81
CA ASP A 321 -26.89 9.63 -9.43
C ASP A 321 -28.02 9.50 -8.39
N PHE A 322 -27.68 9.25 -7.14
CA PHE A 322 -28.60 9.12 -6.02
C PHE A 322 -28.00 9.68 -4.73
N ASN A 323 -28.83 10.23 -3.85
CA ASN A 323 -28.45 10.75 -2.52
C ASN A 323 -28.91 9.83 -1.39
N LEU A 324 -29.70 8.80 -1.68
CA LEU A 324 -30.18 7.83 -0.70
C LEU A 324 -29.84 6.41 -1.17
N LEU A 325 -29.07 5.67 -0.34
CA LEU A 325 -28.71 4.27 -0.58
C LEU A 325 -29.35 3.37 0.48
N ILE A 326 -30.14 2.40 0.03
CA ILE A 326 -30.85 1.43 0.89
C ILE A 326 -30.18 0.08 0.79
N ILE A 327 -29.54 -0.38 1.87
CA ILE A 327 -28.83 -1.66 1.92
C ILE A 327 -29.72 -2.74 2.52
N THR A 328 -29.94 -3.81 1.78
CA THR A 328 -30.79 -4.92 2.14
C THR A 328 -30.01 -6.24 2.24
N GLY A 329 -30.64 -7.28 2.78
CA GLY A 329 -29.98 -8.58 2.96
C GLY A 329 -29.99 -9.07 4.42
N PRO A 330 -29.39 -10.25 4.70
CA PRO A 330 -29.36 -10.82 6.06
C PRO A 330 -28.49 -9.99 7.02
N ASN A 331 -28.79 -10.04 8.34
CA ASN A 331 -28.01 -9.30 9.36
C ASN A 331 -26.55 -9.70 9.40
N THR A 332 -26.24 -10.95 9.15
CA THR A 332 -24.90 -11.49 9.11
C THR A 332 -24.12 -11.07 7.85
N GLY A 333 -24.76 -10.40 6.88
CA GLY A 333 -24.16 -10.05 5.57
C GLY A 333 -23.16 -8.88 5.57
N GLY A 334 -23.06 -8.12 6.67
CA GLY A 334 -22.15 -6.99 6.77
C GLY A 334 -22.79 -5.61 6.54
N LYS A 335 -24.13 -5.48 6.54
CA LYS A 335 -24.85 -4.21 6.37
C LYS A 335 -24.38 -3.12 7.32
N THR A 336 -24.42 -3.39 8.63
CA THR A 336 -23.94 -2.49 9.70
C THR A 336 -22.47 -2.12 9.53
N VAL A 337 -21.63 -3.08 9.12
CA VAL A 337 -20.21 -2.85 8.85
C VAL A 337 -20.02 -1.90 7.67
N SER A 338 -20.83 -2.01 6.62
CA SER A 338 -20.78 -1.10 5.47
C SER A 338 -21.13 0.34 5.87
N LEU A 339 -22.19 0.55 6.67
CA LEU A 339 -22.53 1.86 7.22
C LEU A 339 -21.38 2.43 8.07
N LYS A 340 -20.87 1.63 9.02
CA LYS A 340 -19.75 2.03 9.89
C LYS A 340 -18.50 2.36 9.07
N THR A 341 -18.24 1.61 8.00
CA THR A 341 -17.08 1.86 7.13
C THR A 341 -17.17 3.25 6.49
N VAL A 342 -18.29 3.60 5.87
CA VAL A 342 -18.46 4.91 5.24
C VAL A 342 -18.33 6.02 6.27
N GLY A 343 -19.06 5.94 7.39
CA GLY A 343 -19.00 6.95 8.43
C GLY A 343 -17.60 7.12 9.01
N LEU A 344 -16.93 6.02 9.35
CA LEU A 344 -15.60 6.06 9.95
C LEU A 344 -14.52 6.58 8.98
N LEU A 345 -14.55 6.13 7.70
CA LEU A 345 -13.60 6.61 6.70
C LEU A 345 -13.81 8.10 6.40
N THR A 346 -15.05 8.58 6.42
CA THR A 346 -15.37 10.02 6.29
C THR A 346 -14.80 10.82 7.46
N LEU A 347 -15.01 10.36 8.71
CA LEU A 347 -14.42 10.99 9.89
C LEU A 347 -12.90 11.02 9.86
N MET A 348 -12.28 9.92 9.44
CA MET A 348 -10.82 9.83 9.27
C MET A 348 -10.32 10.84 8.25
N ALA A 349 -10.94 10.90 7.08
CA ALA A 349 -10.56 11.84 6.01
C ALA A 349 -10.68 13.30 6.50
N GLN A 350 -11.78 13.68 7.15
CA GLN A 350 -12.00 15.00 7.71
C GLN A 350 -11.04 15.35 8.86
N ALA A 351 -10.45 14.35 9.53
CA ALA A 351 -9.38 14.56 10.52
C ALA A 351 -7.97 14.69 9.91
N GLY A 352 -7.85 14.70 8.58
CA GLY A 352 -6.58 14.74 7.87
C GLY A 352 -5.80 13.42 7.97
N LEU A 353 -6.52 12.30 8.06
CA LEU A 353 -5.97 10.94 8.03
C LEU A 353 -6.23 10.34 6.65
N ASN A 354 -5.25 9.64 6.11
CA ASN A 354 -5.47 8.78 4.96
C ASN A 354 -6.44 7.64 5.32
N ILE A 355 -7.15 7.10 4.32
CA ILE A 355 -8.16 6.07 4.51
C ILE A 355 -7.71 4.73 3.92
N PRO A 356 -8.07 3.59 4.51
CA PRO A 356 -7.77 2.25 4.00
C PRO A 356 -8.67 1.91 2.79
N ALA A 357 -8.44 2.60 1.67
CA ALA A 357 -9.13 2.46 0.40
C ALA A 357 -8.14 2.57 -0.76
N LEU A 358 -8.56 2.32 -2.00
CA LEU A 358 -7.71 2.58 -3.17
C LEU A 358 -7.59 4.08 -3.45
N GLU A 359 -6.53 4.44 -4.16
CA GLU A 359 -6.31 5.80 -4.68
C GLU A 359 -7.51 6.28 -5.50
N HIS A 360 -7.69 7.60 -5.55
CA HIS A 360 -8.84 8.24 -6.21
C HIS A 360 -10.21 7.82 -5.61
N SER A 361 -10.26 7.57 -4.32
CA SER A 361 -11.51 7.53 -3.56
C SER A 361 -11.91 8.96 -3.20
N ASP A 362 -13.17 9.32 -3.52
CA ASP A 362 -13.70 10.66 -3.24
C ASP A 362 -14.48 10.64 -1.92
N ILE A 363 -14.23 11.62 -1.07
CA ILE A 363 -14.94 11.83 0.21
C ILE A 363 -15.44 13.26 0.27
N ALA A 364 -16.75 13.40 0.51
CA ALA A 364 -17.34 14.71 0.76
C ALA A 364 -17.02 15.22 2.17
N VAL A 365 -16.92 16.54 2.29
CA VAL A 365 -16.84 17.21 3.60
C VAL A 365 -18.26 17.47 4.10
N PHE A 366 -18.60 16.90 5.25
CA PHE A 366 -19.88 17.08 5.90
C PHE A 366 -19.71 17.91 7.18
N ASP A 367 -20.66 18.83 7.41
CA ASP A 367 -20.70 19.60 8.65
C ASP A 367 -21.12 18.72 9.83
N ASN A 368 -22.06 17.80 9.57
CA ASN A 368 -22.55 16.85 10.55
C ASN A 368 -22.61 15.43 9.99
N ILE A 369 -22.21 14.47 10.80
CA ILE A 369 -22.39 13.04 10.53
C ILE A 369 -23.26 12.49 11.65
N PHE A 370 -24.43 11.95 11.28
CA PHE A 370 -25.35 11.33 12.21
C PHE A 370 -25.37 9.82 12.00
N ALA A 371 -25.33 9.07 13.09
CA ALA A 371 -25.37 7.63 13.07
C ALA A 371 -26.39 7.13 14.10
N ASP A 372 -27.39 6.40 13.64
CA ASP A 372 -28.28 5.59 14.45
C ASP A 372 -27.99 4.13 14.14
N ILE A 373 -27.00 3.56 14.82
CA ILE A 373 -26.42 2.24 14.57
C ILE A 373 -26.25 1.53 15.92
N GLY A 374 -26.73 0.30 15.99
CA GLY A 374 -26.55 -0.61 17.13
C GLY A 374 -27.79 -0.77 17.98
N ASP A 375 -27.90 -1.98 18.57
CA ASP A 375 -28.94 -2.30 19.56
C ASP A 375 -28.56 -1.67 20.90
N GLU A 376 -29.33 -0.73 21.41
CA GLU A 376 -29.21 -0.25 22.78
C GLU A 376 -29.76 -1.32 23.74
N GLN A 377 -29.06 -2.47 23.84
CA GLN A 377 -29.38 -3.54 24.81
C GLN A 377 -28.85 -3.21 26.22
N SER A 378 -28.87 -1.96 26.62
CA SER A 378 -28.55 -1.64 27.99
C SER A 378 -29.80 -1.88 28.86
N ILE A 379 -29.70 -2.85 29.74
CA ILE A 379 -30.73 -3.25 30.71
C ILE A 379 -31.21 -2.07 31.59
N GLU A 380 -30.49 -0.94 31.59
CA GLU A 380 -30.79 0.23 32.43
C GLU A 380 -31.78 1.23 31.79
N GLN A 381 -32.09 1.13 30.49
CA GLN A 381 -33.07 2.01 29.84
C GLN A 381 -34.33 1.23 29.47
N SER A 382 -35.40 1.42 30.24
CA SER A 382 -36.72 0.80 30.13
C SER A 382 -37.56 1.30 28.93
N LEU A 383 -37.00 2.05 28.00
CA LEU A 383 -37.65 2.43 26.75
C LEU A 383 -37.50 1.28 25.75
N SER A 384 -38.58 0.90 25.05
CA SER A 384 -38.48 -0.08 23.98
C SER A 384 -37.45 0.38 22.94
N THR A 385 -36.72 -0.56 22.30
CA THR A 385 -35.74 -0.30 21.24
C THR A 385 -36.27 0.66 20.17
N PHE A 386 -37.53 0.51 19.79
CA PHE A 386 -38.23 1.40 18.85
C PHE A 386 -38.27 2.85 19.35
N SER A 387 -38.65 3.08 20.63
CA SER A 387 -38.76 4.47 21.16
C SER A 387 -37.40 5.19 21.21
N SER A 388 -36.31 4.47 21.53
CA SER A 388 -34.95 5.08 21.52
C SER A 388 -34.47 5.42 20.13
N HIS A 389 -34.64 4.52 19.14
CA HIS A 389 -34.34 4.82 17.73
C HIS A 389 -35.18 5.98 17.22
N MET A 390 -36.47 6.03 17.53
CA MET A 390 -37.37 7.09 17.09
C MET A 390 -36.99 8.43 17.71
N THR A 391 -36.66 8.46 19.00
CA THR A 391 -36.17 9.69 19.67
C THR A 391 -34.91 10.22 19.01
N ASN A 392 -33.94 9.32 18.70
CA ASN A 392 -32.71 9.71 18.01
C ASN A 392 -33.00 10.19 16.57
N THR A 393 -33.86 9.51 15.85
CA THR A 393 -34.31 9.90 14.49
C THR A 393 -34.93 11.29 14.49
N VAL A 394 -35.83 11.59 15.44
CA VAL A 394 -36.43 12.96 15.60
C VAL A 394 -35.38 14.01 15.83
N ASP A 395 -34.38 13.72 16.66
CA ASP A 395 -33.29 14.67 16.94
C ASP A 395 -32.41 14.88 15.69
N ILE A 396 -32.13 13.82 14.94
CA ILE A 396 -31.40 13.86 13.65
C ILE A 396 -32.19 14.72 12.65
N LEU A 397 -33.47 14.46 12.43
CA LEU A 397 -34.32 15.18 11.47
C LEU A 397 -34.41 16.69 11.76
N LYS A 398 -34.34 17.09 13.03
CA LYS A 398 -34.32 18.50 13.46
C LYS A 398 -32.98 19.20 13.17
N LYS A 399 -31.85 18.45 13.24
CA LYS A 399 -30.50 19.01 13.15
C LYS A 399 -29.86 18.86 11.79
N ALA A 400 -30.33 17.88 11.00
CA ALA A 400 -29.76 17.57 9.70
C ALA A 400 -30.09 18.64 8.67
N ASP A 401 -29.13 18.99 7.85
CA ASP A 401 -29.18 19.89 6.71
C ASP A 401 -28.63 19.19 5.44
N SER A 402 -28.60 19.91 4.31
CA SER A 402 -28.14 19.38 3.03
C SER A 402 -26.65 18.99 3.02
N ASN A 403 -25.85 19.45 3.99
CA ASN A 403 -24.44 19.11 4.13
C ASN A 403 -24.19 18.09 5.25
N SER A 404 -25.19 17.27 5.53
CA SER A 404 -25.14 16.20 6.54
C SER A 404 -25.07 14.82 5.89
N LEU A 405 -24.34 13.89 6.54
CA LEU A 405 -24.37 12.45 6.24
C LEU A 405 -25.19 11.74 7.33
N ILE A 406 -26.19 10.96 6.92
CA ILE A 406 -27.04 10.21 7.84
C ILE A 406 -26.88 8.71 7.60
N LEU A 407 -26.68 7.96 8.66
CA LEU A 407 -26.49 6.52 8.66
C LEU A 407 -27.52 5.87 9.60
N PHE A 408 -28.51 5.17 9.02
CA PHE A 408 -29.53 4.43 9.77
C PHE A 408 -29.33 2.95 9.67
N ASP A 409 -29.27 2.26 10.79
CA ASP A 409 -29.27 0.80 10.83
C ASP A 409 -30.65 0.29 11.24
N GLU A 410 -31.17 -0.68 10.48
CA GLU A 410 -32.46 -1.31 10.69
C GLU A 410 -33.66 -0.32 10.89
N ILE A 411 -33.73 0.67 9.99
CA ILE A 411 -34.76 1.73 10.12
C ILE A 411 -36.18 1.14 10.14
N GLY A 412 -36.99 1.56 11.10
CA GLY A 412 -38.37 1.11 11.31
C GLY A 412 -38.53 -0.19 12.10
N ALA A 413 -37.43 -0.83 12.53
CA ALA A 413 -37.48 -2.05 13.33
C ALA A 413 -38.04 -1.82 14.74
N GLY A 414 -38.58 -2.88 15.35
CA GLY A 414 -39.03 -2.87 16.74
C GLY A 414 -40.49 -2.50 16.97
N THR A 415 -41.30 -2.36 15.88
CA THR A 415 -42.75 -2.15 15.92
C THR A 415 -43.46 -3.06 14.94
N ASP A 416 -44.78 -2.88 14.74
CA ASP A 416 -45.51 -3.60 13.68
C ASP A 416 -44.83 -3.41 12.32
N PRO A 417 -44.59 -4.49 11.55
CA PRO A 417 -43.81 -4.41 10.31
C PRO A 417 -44.41 -3.43 9.29
N THR A 418 -45.73 -3.37 9.17
CA THR A 418 -46.42 -2.51 8.21
C THR A 418 -46.32 -1.05 8.61
N GLU A 419 -46.55 -0.75 9.89
CA GLU A 419 -46.38 0.62 10.43
C GLU A 419 -44.91 1.06 10.38
N GLY A 420 -43.98 0.17 10.73
CA GLY A 420 -42.53 0.41 10.70
C GLY A 420 -42.04 0.74 9.28
N ALA A 421 -42.46 -0.04 8.29
CA ALA A 421 -42.11 0.17 6.89
C ALA A 421 -42.65 1.51 6.36
N ALA A 422 -43.92 1.82 6.64
CA ALA A 422 -44.58 3.07 6.22
C ALA A 422 -43.89 4.30 6.83
N LEU A 423 -43.57 4.24 8.12
CA LEU A 423 -42.87 5.31 8.83
C LEU A 423 -41.42 5.50 8.30
N ALA A 424 -40.72 4.41 8.07
CA ALA A 424 -39.36 4.42 7.52
C ALA A 424 -39.33 5.04 6.11
N ILE A 425 -40.26 4.66 5.23
CA ILE A 425 -40.41 5.29 3.90
C ILE A 425 -40.65 6.79 4.02
N ALA A 426 -41.58 7.22 4.89
CA ALA A 426 -41.88 8.64 5.08
C ALA A 426 -40.65 9.44 5.58
N ILE A 427 -39.85 8.88 6.51
CA ILE A 427 -38.61 9.48 6.99
C ILE A 427 -37.57 9.58 5.87
N LEU A 428 -37.31 8.48 5.13
CA LEU A 428 -36.35 8.43 4.05
C LEU A 428 -36.74 9.37 2.91
N ASP A 429 -38.00 9.43 2.53
CA ASP A 429 -38.53 10.34 1.50
C ASP A 429 -38.38 11.81 1.93
N SER A 430 -38.61 12.14 3.20
CA SER A 430 -38.38 13.49 3.74
C SER A 430 -36.91 13.89 3.64
N LEU A 431 -35.95 12.98 3.90
CA LEU A 431 -34.51 13.25 3.79
C LEU A 431 -34.08 13.36 2.33
N HIS A 432 -34.60 12.48 1.48
CA HIS A 432 -34.34 12.48 0.04
C HIS A 432 -34.78 13.80 -0.60
N ARG A 433 -36.00 14.27 -0.34
CA ARG A 433 -36.51 15.56 -0.85
C ARG A 433 -35.70 16.76 -0.36
N ARG A 434 -35.10 16.69 0.82
CA ARG A 434 -34.21 17.71 1.36
C ARG A 434 -32.77 17.59 0.80
N ASN A 435 -32.52 16.64 -0.11
CA ASN A 435 -31.23 16.34 -0.71
C ASN A 435 -30.13 16.05 0.31
N ILE A 436 -30.47 15.32 1.39
CA ILE A 436 -29.53 14.95 2.45
C ILE A 436 -28.92 13.59 2.09
N THR A 437 -27.59 13.51 2.11
CA THR A 437 -26.88 12.28 1.84
C THR A 437 -27.17 11.23 2.91
N THR A 438 -27.82 10.15 2.56
CA THR A 438 -28.34 9.17 3.51
C THR A 438 -28.01 7.73 3.09
N MET A 439 -27.59 6.91 4.05
CA MET A 439 -27.52 5.45 3.90
C MET A 439 -28.39 4.79 4.96
N ALA A 440 -29.20 3.82 4.57
CA ALA A 440 -30.07 3.10 5.50
C ALA A 440 -29.99 1.59 5.26
N THR A 441 -30.08 0.79 6.32
CA THR A 441 -30.28 -0.65 6.21
C THR A 441 -31.69 -1.03 6.60
N THR A 442 -32.22 -2.07 5.99
CA THR A 442 -33.58 -2.55 6.29
C THR A 442 -33.77 -4.02 5.92
N HIS A 443 -34.84 -4.62 6.47
CA HIS A 443 -35.33 -5.93 6.09
C HIS A 443 -36.69 -5.88 5.37
N TYR A 444 -37.30 -4.71 5.29
CA TYR A 444 -38.67 -4.56 4.75
C TYR A 444 -38.69 -4.57 3.22
N SER A 445 -39.59 -5.38 2.63
CA SER A 445 -39.76 -5.48 1.18
C SER A 445 -40.33 -4.19 0.57
N GLU A 446 -41.17 -3.50 1.31
CA GLU A 446 -41.80 -2.23 0.91
C GLU A 446 -40.76 -1.13 0.69
N ILE A 447 -39.69 -1.11 1.48
CA ILE A 447 -38.59 -0.13 1.34
C ILE A 447 -37.72 -0.48 0.13
N LYS A 448 -37.52 -1.79 -0.19
CA LYS A 448 -36.90 -2.22 -1.45
C LYS A 448 -37.66 -1.71 -2.67
N MET A 449 -38.98 -1.84 -2.62
CA MET A 449 -39.89 -1.36 -3.68
C MET A 449 -39.82 0.16 -3.82
N TYR A 450 -39.82 0.90 -2.71
CA TYR A 450 -39.66 2.34 -2.70
C TYR A 450 -38.39 2.76 -3.44
N ALA A 451 -37.28 2.09 -3.19
CA ALA A 451 -36.00 2.40 -3.86
C ALA A 451 -36.00 2.05 -5.35
N LEU A 452 -36.76 1.04 -5.81
CA LEU A 452 -36.87 0.69 -7.23
C LEU A 452 -37.76 1.68 -8.01
N THR A 453 -38.68 2.36 -7.34
CA THR A 453 -39.68 3.22 -7.95
C THR A 453 -39.40 4.71 -7.80
N THR A 454 -38.39 5.09 -7.07
CA THR A 454 -38.11 6.50 -6.75
C THR A 454 -36.76 6.92 -7.35
N ASP A 455 -36.77 7.87 -8.26
CA ASP A 455 -35.56 8.44 -8.85
C ASP A 455 -34.66 9.08 -7.77
N GLY A 456 -33.34 8.84 -7.82
CA GLY A 456 -32.38 9.36 -6.85
C GLY A 456 -32.30 8.54 -5.55
N VAL A 457 -33.01 7.39 -5.49
CA VAL A 457 -32.89 6.38 -4.43
C VAL A 457 -32.41 5.09 -5.04
N GLU A 458 -31.39 4.46 -4.44
CA GLU A 458 -30.80 3.23 -4.99
C GLU A 458 -30.80 2.10 -3.97
N ASN A 459 -30.98 0.88 -4.47
CA ASN A 459 -30.84 -0.34 -3.68
C ASN A 459 -29.40 -0.83 -3.67
N ALA A 460 -29.02 -1.45 -2.58
CA ALA A 460 -27.81 -2.29 -2.50
C ALA A 460 -28.09 -3.55 -1.70
N CYS A 461 -27.32 -4.61 -1.98
CA CYS A 461 -27.36 -5.82 -1.18
C CYS A 461 -25.98 -6.26 -0.73
N CYS A 462 -25.92 -6.90 0.43
CA CYS A 462 -24.75 -7.66 0.84
C CYS A 462 -24.88 -9.07 0.25
N GLU A 463 -23.91 -9.43 -0.59
CA GLU A 463 -23.87 -10.73 -1.26
C GLU A 463 -23.80 -11.88 -0.24
N PHE A 464 -24.62 -12.90 -0.43
CA PHE A 464 -24.68 -14.07 0.41
C PHE A 464 -24.56 -15.35 -0.43
N ASP A 465 -23.55 -16.17 -0.14
CA ASP A 465 -23.38 -17.45 -0.82
C ASP A 465 -24.32 -18.52 -0.24
N VAL A 466 -25.35 -18.84 -0.98
CA VAL A 466 -26.34 -19.87 -0.61
C VAL A 466 -25.73 -21.28 -0.60
N GLN A 467 -24.64 -21.52 -1.36
CA GLN A 467 -24.01 -22.84 -1.39
C GLN A 467 -23.20 -23.13 -0.13
N SER A 468 -22.41 -22.16 0.34
CA SER A 468 -21.61 -22.28 1.56
C SER A 468 -22.37 -21.85 2.82
N LEU A 469 -23.51 -21.18 2.73
CA LEU A 469 -24.24 -20.48 3.80
C LEU A 469 -23.35 -19.45 4.53
N ARG A 470 -22.47 -18.81 3.80
CA ARG A 470 -21.59 -17.80 4.36
C ARG A 470 -21.81 -16.47 3.64
N PRO A 471 -21.75 -15.35 4.38
CA PRO A 471 -21.70 -14.05 3.76
C PRO A 471 -20.37 -13.89 3.02
N THR A 472 -20.40 -13.32 1.82
CA THR A 472 -19.18 -12.92 1.11
C THR A 472 -18.71 -11.54 1.55
N TYR A 473 -19.57 -10.78 2.25
CA TYR A 473 -19.36 -9.39 2.69
C TYR A 473 -19.18 -8.39 1.56
N ARG A 474 -19.41 -8.79 0.31
CA ARG A 474 -19.35 -7.87 -0.85
C ARG A 474 -20.64 -7.07 -0.91
N LEU A 475 -20.54 -5.78 -1.20
CA LEU A 475 -21.69 -4.89 -1.40
C LEU A 475 -21.94 -4.73 -2.91
N LEU A 476 -23.17 -5.03 -3.35
CA LEU A 476 -23.61 -4.89 -4.73
C LEU A 476 -24.63 -3.76 -4.78
N ILE A 477 -24.30 -2.65 -5.45
CA ILE A 477 -25.18 -1.49 -5.62
C ILE A 477 -25.98 -1.65 -6.92
N GLY A 478 -27.25 -1.24 -6.92
CA GLY A 478 -28.16 -1.36 -8.05
C GLY A 478 -29.03 -2.62 -8.01
N VAL A 479 -28.98 -3.40 -6.92
CA VAL A 479 -29.78 -4.62 -6.75
C VAL A 479 -30.32 -4.71 -5.33
N PRO A 480 -31.62 -4.95 -5.12
CA PRO A 480 -32.17 -5.26 -3.82
C PRO A 480 -31.72 -6.67 -3.38
N GLY A 481 -31.48 -6.86 -2.09
CA GLY A 481 -31.12 -8.17 -1.54
C GLY A 481 -32.29 -9.12 -1.44
N LYS A 482 -32.03 -10.41 -1.73
CA LYS A 482 -32.98 -11.48 -1.59
C LYS A 482 -33.09 -11.94 -0.13
N SER A 483 -34.31 -12.34 0.24
CA SER A 483 -34.56 -13.06 1.48
C SER A 483 -34.20 -14.54 1.32
N ASN A 484 -33.16 -15.02 1.99
CA ASN A 484 -32.67 -16.40 1.88
C ASN A 484 -33.15 -17.32 3.03
N ALA A 485 -34.20 -16.91 3.77
CA ALA A 485 -34.61 -17.60 4.98
C ALA A 485 -34.99 -19.09 4.73
N PHE A 486 -35.69 -19.40 3.66
CA PHE A 486 -36.05 -20.78 3.33
C PHE A 486 -34.87 -21.64 2.92
N ALA A 487 -33.99 -21.10 2.10
CA ALA A 487 -32.78 -21.81 1.71
C ALA A 487 -31.86 -22.10 2.90
N ILE A 488 -31.68 -21.13 3.79
CA ILE A 488 -30.93 -21.27 5.03
C ILE A 488 -31.59 -22.31 5.95
N SER A 489 -32.90 -22.22 6.18
CA SER A 489 -33.66 -23.14 7.05
C SER A 489 -33.59 -24.58 6.53
N LYS A 490 -33.71 -24.78 5.23
CA LYS A 490 -33.59 -26.11 4.60
C LYS A 490 -32.23 -26.73 4.85
N LYS A 491 -31.17 -25.93 4.70
CA LYS A 491 -29.79 -26.42 4.88
C LYS A 491 -29.44 -26.64 6.36
N LEU A 492 -30.08 -25.92 7.27
CA LEU A 492 -30.01 -26.15 8.72
C LEU A 492 -30.79 -27.38 9.20
N GLY A 493 -31.52 -28.03 8.28
CA GLY A 493 -32.21 -29.28 8.58
C GLY A 493 -33.71 -29.16 8.84
N LEU A 494 -34.33 -27.98 8.57
CA LEU A 494 -35.79 -27.86 8.63
C LEU A 494 -36.40 -28.68 7.49
N SER A 495 -37.45 -29.49 7.84
CA SER A 495 -38.09 -30.39 6.87
C SER A 495 -38.75 -29.66 5.72
N ASP A 496 -38.66 -30.22 4.51
CA ASP A 496 -39.23 -29.64 3.30
C ASP A 496 -40.77 -29.43 3.42
N ASN A 497 -41.46 -30.26 4.23
CA ASN A 497 -42.89 -30.10 4.49
C ASN A 497 -43.21 -28.78 5.20
N ILE A 498 -42.41 -28.38 6.18
CA ILE A 498 -42.59 -27.11 6.91
C ILE A 498 -42.28 -25.94 6.00
N ILE A 499 -41.18 -26.05 5.21
CA ILE A 499 -40.79 -25.01 4.27
C ILE A 499 -41.84 -24.79 3.20
N ASN A 500 -42.37 -25.88 2.64
CA ASN A 500 -43.43 -25.81 1.62
C ASN A 500 -44.74 -25.23 2.20
N ASP A 501 -45.08 -25.54 3.44
CA ASP A 501 -46.25 -24.96 4.10
C ASP A 501 -46.05 -23.47 4.38
N ALA A 502 -44.86 -23.07 4.80
CA ALA A 502 -44.51 -21.67 4.99
C ALA A 502 -44.55 -20.87 3.64
N SER A 503 -43.98 -21.44 2.56
CA SER A 503 -44.05 -20.84 1.23
C SER A 503 -45.44 -20.61 0.70
N ARG A 504 -46.41 -21.53 1.01
CA ARG A 504 -47.80 -21.39 0.62
C ARG A 504 -48.57 -20.28 1.34
N ARG A 505 -48.01 -19.79 2.45
CA ARG A 505 -48.60 -18.69 3.25
C ARG A 505 -48.10 -17.32 2.82
N LEU A 506 -47.13 -17.25 1.90
CA LEU A 506 -46.69 -16.01 1.27
C LEU A 506 -47.62 -15.62 0.13
N ASP A 507 -47.82 -14.33 -0.06
CA ASP A 507 -48.62 -13.82 -1.16
C ASP A 507 -47.90 -14.07 -2.51
N SER A 508 -48.71 -14.31 -3.55
CA SER A 508 -48.22 -14.62 -4.90
C SER A 508 -47.43 -13.45 -5.53
N GLU A 509 -47.67 -12.22 -5.10
CA GLU A 509 -46.98 -11.03 -5.57
C GLU A 509 -45.58 -10.94 -4.96
N ASP A 510 -45.43 -11.27 -3.67
CA ASP A 510 -44.13 -11.31 -2.98
C ASP A 510 -43.18 -12.36 -3.59
N ILE A 511 -43.73 -13.53 -3.95
CA ILE A 511 -42.96 -14.62 -4.59
C ILE A 511 -42.44 -14.17 -5.95
N LYS A 512 -43.25 -13.54 -6.79
CA LYS A 512 -42.85 -13.04 -8.11
C LYS A 512 -41.80 -11.93 -7.98
N PHE A 513 -41.93 -11.08 -6.99
CA PHE A 513 -40.94 -10.02 -6.73
C PHE A 513 -39.57 -10.60 -6.30
N GLU A 514 -39.55 -11.56 -5.39
CA GLU A 514 -38.33 -12.24 -4.95
C GLU A 514 -37.62 -13.03 -6.08
N ASP A 515 -38.42 -13.60 -7.03
CA ASP A 515 -37.87 -14.26 -8.21
C ASP A 515 -37.19 -13.25 -9.15
N LEU A 516 -37.84 -12.09 -9.42
CA LEU A 516 -37.24 -11.01 -10.21
C LEU A 516 -35.96 -10.46 -9.58
N VAL A 517 -35.98 -10.26 -8.27
CA VAL A 517 -34.78 -9.85 -7.51
C VAL A 517 -33.65 -10.86 -7.67
N THR A 518 -34.00 -12.17 -7.71
CA THR A 518 -33.02 -13.25 -7.90
C THR A 518 -32.29 -13.13 -9.24
N ASP A 519 -33.06 -12.93 -10.31
CA ASP A 519 -32.52 -12.80 -11.67
C ASP A 519 -31.65 -11.55 -11.81
N LEU A 520 -32.09 -10.43 -11.20
CA LEU A 520 -31.31 -9.19 -11.16
C LEU A 520 -29.97 -9.37 -10.38
N GLU A 521 -30.01 -10.02 -9.22
CA GLU A 521 -28.83 -10.29 -8.40
C GLU A 521 -27.80 -11.17 -9.17
N GLN A 522 -28.26 -12.26 -9.81
CA GLN A 522 -27.41 -13.14 -10.60
C GLN A 522 -26.78 -12.40 -11.78
N SER A 523 -27.57 -11.60 -12.49
CA SER A 523 -27.08 -10.79 -13.61
C SER A 523 -26.01 -9.79 -13.15
N ARG A 524 -26.25 -9.14 -12.02
CA ARG A 524 -25.30 -8.15 -11.45
C ARG A 524 -24.02 -8.79 -10.98
N VAL A 525 -24.09 -9.92 -10.27
CA VAL A 525 -22.90 -10.69 -9.84
C VAL A 525 -22.03 -11.06 -11.05
N THR A 526 -22.68 -11.47 -12.15
CA THR A 526 -21.97 -11.79 -13.39
C THR A 526 -21.28 -10.55 -13.98
N ILE A 527 -22.00 -9.42 -14.08
CA ILE A 527 -21.46 -8.15 -14.58
C ILE A 527 -20.29 -7.67 -13.72
N GLU A 528 -20.37 -7.74 -12.39
CA GLU A 528 -19.29 -7.31 -11.51
C GLU A 528 -18.05 -8.21 -11.66
N ARG A 529 -18.24 -9.53 -11.79
CA ARG A 529 -17.14 -10.46 -12.08
C ARG A 529 -16.44 -10.13 -13.40
N GLU A 530 -17.20 -9.93 -14.46
CA GLU A 530 -16.65 -9.56 -15.76
C GLU A 530 -15.93 -8.21 -15.72
N ARG A 531 -16.42 -7.26 -14.92
CA ARG A 531 -15.80 -5.96 -14.71
C ARG A 531 -14.49 -6.07 -13.94
N GLU A 532 -14.41 -6.93 -12.93
CA GLU A 532 -13.16 -7.22 -12.22
C GLU A 532 -12.10 -7.83 -13.15
N GLU A 533 -12.48 -8.86 -13.94
CA GLU A 533 -11.59 -9.48 -14.93
C GLU A 533 -11.11 -8.45 -15.98
N LEU A 534 -11.99 -7.58 -16.45
CA LEU A 534 -11.67 -6.52 -17.40
C LEU A 534 -10.67 -5.50 -16.81
N ASN A 535 -10.80 -5.17 -15.54
CA ASN A 535 -9.88 -4.28 -14.85
C ASN A 535 -8.49 -4.94 -14.64
N GLU A 536 -8.46 -6.23 -14.34
CA GLU A 536 -7.20 -6.99 -14.26
C GLU A 536 -6.48 -7.04 -15.63
N TYR A 537 -7.24 -7.30 -16.72
CA TYR A 537 -6.67 -7.26 -18.07
C TYR A 537 -6.15 -5.87 -18.45
N LYS A 538 -6.87 -4.80 -18.07
CA LYS A 538 -6.40 -3.42 -18.30
C LYS A 538 -5.10 -3.14 -17.57
N ALA A 539 -4.97 -3.59 -16.32
CA ALA A 539 -3.74 -3.44 -15.54
C ALA A 539 -2.56 -4.22 -16.19
N GLN A 540 -2.79 -5.45 -16.62
CA GLN A 540 -1.78 -6.25 -17.34
C GLN A 540 -1.35 -5.60 -18.66
N ILE A 541 -2.30 -5.07 -19.43
CA ILE A 541 -2.01 -4.34 -20.68
C ILE A 541 -1.18 -3.08 -20.40
N ALA A 542 -1.51 -2.33 -19.35
CA ALA A 542 -0.74 -1.15 -18.97
C ALA A 542 0.70 -1.50 -18.56
N GLN A 543 0.89 -2.59 -17.81
CA GLN A 543 2.20 -3.09 -17.43
C GLN A 543 3.02 -3.54 -18.65
N LEU A 544 2.42 -4.37 -19.53
CA LEU A 544 3.08 -4.84 -20.75
C LEU A 544 3.45 -3.68 -21.67
N LYS A 545 2.58 -2.67 -21.80
CA LYS A 545 2.86 -1.46 -22.59
C LYS A 545 4.06 -0.69 -22.02
N SER A 546 4.15 -0.54 -20.70
CA SER A 546 5.30 0.09 -20.03
C SER A 546 6.59 -0.68 -20.26
N GLU A 547 6.56 -2.03 -20.16
CA GLU A 547 7.73 -2.87 -20.43
C GLU A 547 8.18 -2.79 -21.89
N LEU A 548 7.22 -2.73 -22.81
CA LEU A 548 7.48 -2.61 -24.25
C LEU A 548 8.15 -1.27 -24.56
N THR A 549 7.65 -0.17 -24.00
CA THR A 549 8.25 1.16 -24.13
C THR A 549 9.70 1.17 -23.64
N LYS A 550 9.95 0.64 -22.45
CA LYS A 550 11.32 0.54 -21.90
C LYS A 550 12.25 -0.32 -22.76
N LYS A 551 11.73 -1.40 -23.38
CA LYS A 551 12.52 -2.23 -24.30
C LYS A 551 12.83 -1.51 -25.60
N THR A 552 11.87 -0.75 -26.15
CA THR A 552 12.06 0.05 -27.35
C THR A 552 13.11 1.14 -27.11
N GLU A 553 13.00 1.90 -26.04
CA GLU A 553 14.01 2.91 -25.67
C GLU A 553 15.42 2.32 -25.54
N ARG A 554 15.55 1.15 -24.91
CA ARG A 554 16.86 0.46 -24.83
C ARG A 554 17.39 -0.02 -26.17
N LEU A 555 16.52 -0.40 -27.10
CA LEU A 555 16.92 -0.79 -28.45
C LEU A 555 17.36 0.44 -29.25
N ASP A 556 16.64 1.56 -29.14
CA ASP A 556 16.98 2.82 -29.80
C ASP A 556 18.35 3.33 -29.29
N GLU A 557 18.58 3.37 -27.98
CA GLU A 557 19.88 3.71 -27.42
C GLU A 557 21.03 2.80 -27.90
N ARG A 558 20.76 1.49 -28.05
CA ARG A 558 21.76 0.55 -28.59
C ARG A 558 22.04 0.82 -30.07
N THR A 559 21.01 1.12 -30.83
CA THR A 559 21.12 1.42 -32.27
C THR A 559 21.92 2.70 -32.46
N ASP A 560 21.60 3.76 -31.72
CA ASP A 560 22.34 5.03 -31.76
C ASP A 560 23.82 4.85 -31.37
N ASN A 561 24.08 4.05 -30.34
CA ASN A 561 25.46 3.75 -29.96
C ASN A 561 26.24 2.96 -31.03
N ILE A 562 25.58 2.03 -31.75
CA ILE A 562 26.19 1.29 -32.86
C ILE A 562 26.47 2.22 -34.02
N ILE A 563 25.50 3.09 -34.42
CA ILE A 563 25.66 4.07 -35.50
C ILE A 563 26.78 5.04 -35.17
N ARG A 564 26.84 5.55 -33.92
CA ARG A 564 27.90 6.46 -33.50
C ARG A 564 29.28 5.83 -33.61
N LYS A 565 29.44 4.58 -33.11
CA LYS A 565 30.71 3.85 -33.23
C LYS A 565 31.11 3.58 -34.69
N ALA A 566 30.15 3.24 -35.55
CA ALA A 566 30.40 3.05 -36.96
C ALA A 566 30.85 4.33 -37.65
N ASN A 567 30.23 5.47 -37.31
CA ASN A 567 30.62 6.79 -37.85
C ASN A 567 32.01 7.24 -37.38
N GLU A 568 32.36 7.01 -36.07
CA GLU A 568 33.67 7.28 -35.51
C GLU A 568 34.76 6.44 -36.21
N GLU A 569 34.46 5.16 -36.48
CA GLU A 569 35.41 4.29 -37.19
C GLU A 569 35.54 4.64 -38.65
N ALA A 570 34.48 5.03 -39.33
CA ALA A 570 34.54 5.58 -40.68
C ALA A 570 35.36 6.88 -40.78
N ALA A 571 35.16 7.81 -39.86
CA ALA A 571 35.95 9.04 -39.76
C ALA A 571 37.43 8.76 -39.53
N ARG A 572 37.77 7.77 -38.69
CA ARG A 572 39.15 7.34 -38.46
C ARG A 572 39.79 6.75 -39.69
N ILE A 573 39.06 5.93 -40.44
CA ILE A 573 39.51 5.35 -41.71
C ILE A 573 39.79 6.41 -42.75
N LEU A 574 38.90 7.40 -42.87
CA LEU A 574 39.09 8.54 -43.82
C LEU A 574 40.28 9.40 -43.43
N LYS A 575 40.49 9.64 -42.13
CA LYS A 575 41.67 10.40 -41.67
C LYS A 575 42.97 9.69 -41.96
N ASP A 576 43.05 8.36 -41.67
CA ASP A 576 44.22 7.54 -41.97
C ASP A 576 44.52 7.48 -43.46
N ALA A 577 43.49 7.41 -44.33
CA ALA A 577 43.62 7.44 -45.77
C ALA A 577 44.15 8.80 -46.29
N LYS A 578 43.64 9.89 -45.70
CA LYS A 578 44.12 11.24 -46.01
C LYS A 578 45.59 11.43 -45.61
N GLU A 579 45.95 11.07 -44.39
CA GLU A 579 47.36 11.17 -43.93
C GLU A 579 48.33 10.33 -44.81
N TYR A 580 47.88 9.14 -45.25
CA TYR A 580 48.67 8.34 -46.17
C TYR A 580 48.82 8.98 -47.56
N ALA A 581 47.73 9.53 -48.11
CA ALA A 581 47.72 10.25 -49.38
C ALA A 581 48.70 11.47 -49.31
N ASP A 582 48.55 12.27 -48.22
CA ASP A 582 49.39 13.47 -48.03
C ASP A 582 50.89 13.09 -47.90
N LYS A 583 51.20 11.97 -47.17
CA LYS A 583 52.62 11.45 -47.10
C LYS A 583 53.11 10.99 -48.47
N THR A 584 52.25 10.37 -49.27
CA THR A 584 52.63 9.90 -50.59
C THR A 584 52.86 11.08 -51.58
N ILE A 585 51.98 12.07 -51.56
CA ILE A 585 52.10 13.30 -52.34
C ILE A 585 53.37 14.08 -51.95
N ASN A 586 53.61 14.22 -50.67
CA ASN A 586 54.85 14.90 -50.21
C ASN A 586 56.13 14.14 -50.56
N ALA A 587 56.15 12.81 -50.59
CA ALA A 587 57.22 11.99 -51.05
C ALA A 587 57.44 12.12 -52.59
N MET A 588 56.33 12.20 -53.36
CA MET A 588 56.39 12.49 -54.84
C MET A 588 56.99 13.86 -55.15
N ASN A 589 56.63 14.88 -54.35
CA ASN A 589 57.12 16.25 -54.57
C ASN A 589 58.58 16.46 -54.16
N LYS A 590 59.16 15.64 -53.28
CA LYS A 590 60.55 15.77 -52.78
C LYS A 590 61.60 14.97 -53.54
N HIS A 591 61.25 13.84 -54.14
CA HIS A 591 62.20 13.02 -54.90
C HIS A 591 61.42 12.38 -56.06
N GLY A 592 61.75 12.77 -57.31
CA GLY A 592 61.19 12.16 -58.54
C GLY A 592 61.11 10.62 -58.44
N MET A 593 59.95 10.10 -58.06
CA MET A 593 59.75 8.64 -57.86
C MET A 593 59.70 7.92 -59.20
N THR A 594 60.37 6.79 -59.24
CA THR A 594 60.38 5.87 -60.42
C THR A 594 59.01 5.10 -60.44
N VAL A 595 58.56 4.73 -61.64
CA VAL A 595 57.28 3.97 -61.84
C VAL A 595 57.17 2.71 -60.95
N LYS A 596 58.34 2.07 -60.67
CA LYS A 596 58.44 0.91 -59.75
C LYS A 596 58.08 1.20 -58.29
N GLU A 597 58.39 2.40 -57.83
CA GLU A 597 58.09 2.81 -56.41
C GLU A 597 56.60 3.24 -56.30
N LEU A 598 56.01 3.80 -57.34
CA LEU A 598 54.59 4.09 -57.44
C LEU A 598 53.74 2.79 -57.40
N GLU A 599 54.16 1.75 -58.08
CA GLU A 599 53.51 0.45 -58.04
C GLU A 599 53.64 -0.21 -56.67
N LYS A 600 54.76 -0.04 -55.98
CA LYS A 600 54.95 -0.53 -54.62
C LYS A 600 54.04 0.13 -53.58
N HIS A 601 53.79 1.42 -53.73
CA HIS A 601 52.83 2.16 -52.89
C HIS A 601 51.40 1.78 -53.21
N ARG A 602 51.09 1.59 -54.50
CA ARG A 602 49.77 1.13 -54.96
C ARG A 602 49.41 -0.27 -54.47
N SER A 603 50.38 -1.18 -54.49
CA SER A 603 50.20 -2.54 -53.98
C SER A 603 50.10 -2.55 -52.45
N ALA A 604 50.84 -1.70 -51.72
CA ALA A 604 50.71 -1.58 -50.26
C ALA A 604 49.36 -0.96 -49.83
N ILE A 605 48.77 -0.02 -50.59
CA ILE A 605 47.42 0.48 -50.37
C ILE A 605 46.38 -0.65 -50.59
N ARG A 606 46.54 -1.40 -51.68
CA ARG A 606 45.67 -2.51 -52.04
C ARG A 606 45.69 -3.61 -51.00
N GLU A 607 46.83 -3.95 -50.46
CA GLU A 607 47.01 -4.92 -49.39
C GLU A 607 46.42 -4.47 -48.08
N LYS A 608 46.57 -3.18 -47.68
CA LYS A 608 45.92 -2.59 -46.52
C LYS A 608 44.38 -2.51 -46.67
N MET A 609 43.89 -2.19 -47.86
CA MET A 609 42.47 -2.19 -48.18
C MET A 609 41.90 -3.64 -48.09
N ASN A 610 42.60 -4.61 -48.69
CA ASN A 610 42.16 -6.00 -48.66
C ASN A 610 42.17 -6.58 -47.19
N LYS A 611 43.20 -6.28 -46.39
CA LYS A 611 43.26 -6.69 -44.97
C LYS A 611 42.16 -6.02 -44.11
N ARG A 612 41.73 -4.81 -44.47
CA ARG A 612 40.57 -4.13 -43.80
C ARG A 612 39.22 -4.63 -44.33
N GLN A 613 39.13 -4.96 -45.63
CA GLN A 613 37.93 -5.52 -46.23
C GLN A 613 37.66 -6.95 -45.70
N GLU A 614 38.70 -7.71 -45.37
CA GLU A 614 38.58 -8.97 -44.64
C GLU A 614 38.10 -8.80 -43.18
N LYS A 615 38.53 -7.72 -42.48
CA LYS A 615 38.03 -7.38 -41.15
C LYS A 615 36.63 -6.79 -41.15
N LEU A 616 36.13 -6.23 -42.24
CA LEU A 616 34.78 -5.71 -42.41
C LEU A 616 33.79 -6.77 -42.95
N LYS A 617 34.25 -7.95 -43.31
CA LYS A 617 33.34 -9.08 -43.47
C LYS A 617 32.80 -9.43 -42.08
N ILE A 618 31.64 -8.83 -41.77
CA ILE A 618 30.77 -9.32 -40.72
C ILE A 618 30.46 -10.77 -41.13
N GLU A 619 31.08 -11.73 -40.48
CA GLU A 619 30.55 -13.09 -40.51
C GLU A 619 29.18 -12.97 -39.85
N PRO A 620 28.10 -13.26 -40.58
CA PRO A 620 26.84 -13.49 -39.90
C PRO A 620 27.14 -14.60 -38.90
N ALA A 621 26.66 -14.47 -37.67
CA ALA A 621 26.76 -15.52 -36.66
C ALA A 621 26.02 -16.76 -37.22
N ASN A 622 26.73 -17.49 -38.07
CA ASN A 622 26.30 -18.74 -38.60
C ASN A 622 26.65 -19.81 -37.57
N ASN A 623 25.65 -20.28 -36.88
CA ASN A 623 25.58 -21.69 -36.60
C ASN A 623 25.53 -22.37 -37.98
N ILE A 624 26.68 -22.71 -38.52
CA ILE A 624 26.84 -23.53 -39.71
C ILE A 624 26.31 -24.91 -39.33
N ILE A 625 25.04 -25.16 -39.64
CA ILE A 625 24.51 -26.47 -39.77
C ILE A 625 25.04 -26.93 -41.12
N GLU A 626 25.97 -27.91 -41.11
CA GLU A 626 26.51 -28.58 -42.35
C GLU A 626 25.34 -28.96 -43.24
N HIS A 627 25.28 -28.36 -44.44
CA HIS A 627 24.31 -28.71 -45.46
C HIS A 627 24.72 -30.05 -46.10
N LYS A 628 24.29 -31.17 -45.51
CA LYS A 628 24.18 -32.45 -46.24
C LYS A 628 22.96 -32.31 -47.15
N ALA A 629 23.14 -32.54 -48.44
CA ALA A 629 22.03 -32.64 -49.40
C ALA A 629 21.09 -33.77 -48.91
N HIS A 630 19.91 -33.37 -48.45
CA HIS A 630 18.88 -34.30 -47.97
C HIS A 630 18.16 -34.95 -49.15
N ASP A 631 17.95 -36.29 -49.11
CA ASP A 631 17.10 -36.97 -50.05
C ASP A 631 15.63 -36.72 -49.73
N ILE A 632 14.78 -36.77 -50.73
CA ILE A 632 13.32 -36.54 -50.58
C ILE A 632 12.66 -37.54 -49.63
N SER A 633 13.29 -38.72 -49.45
CA SER A 633 12.86 -39.77 -48.52
C SER A 633 13.01 -39.39 -47.04
N GLU A 634 13.84 -38.39 -46.73
CA GLU A 634 14.09 -37.96 -45.36
C GLU A 634 12.99 -36.98 -44.85
N PHE A 635 12.20 -36.42 -45.76
CA PHE A 635 11.12 -35.52 -45.39
C PHE A 635 9.84 -36.27 -45.01
N LYS A 636 9.20 -35.86 -43.93
CA LYS A 636 7.88 -36.40 -43.49
C LYS A 636 6.92 -35.25 -43.28
N VAL A 637 5.64 -35.49 -43.60
CA VAL A 637 4.59 -34.50 -43.30
C VAL A 637 4.54 -34.22 -41.79
N GLY A 638 4.48 -32.95 -41.40
CA GLY A 638 4.54 -32.48 -40.02
C GLY A 638 5.97 -32.17 -39.51
N MET A 639 7.03 -32.41 -40.31
CA MET A 639 8.40 -32.04 -39.95
C MET A 639 8.66 -30.53 -40.05
N HIS A 640 9.39 -29.99 -39.08
CA HIS A 640 9.86 -28.61 -39.14
C HIS A 640 11.12 -28.51 -40.00
N VAL A 641 11.09 -27.61 -40.96
CA VAL A 641 12.18 -27.35 -41.90
C VAL A 641 12.50 -25.84 -41.95
N LYS A 642 13.76 -25.51 -42.09
CA LYS A 642 14.20 -24.13 -42.30
C LYS A 642 14.28 -23.88 -43.80
N VAL A 643 13.56 -22.85 -44.27
CA VAL A 643 13.61 -22.37 -45.65
C VAL A 643 14.84 -21.49 -45.80
N LEU A 644 15.84 -21.96 -46.55
CA LEU A 644 17.14 -21.30 -46.66
C LEU A 644 17.07 -19.96 -47.40
N THR A 645 16.20 -19.88 -48.38
CA THR A 645 16.03 -18.66 -49.20
C THR A 645 15.36 -17.49 -48.45
N MET A 646 14.55 -17.78 -47.44
CA MET A 646 13.79 -16.78 -46.66
C MET A 646 14.23 -16.73 -45.19
N ASN A 647 15.13 -17.62 -44.78
CA ASN A 647 15.61 -17.74 -43.39
C ASN A 647 14.49 -17.89 -42.33
N VAL A 648 13.37 -18.54 -42.68
CA VAL A 648 12.21 -18.78 -41.83
C VAL A 648 11.99 -20.26 -41.61
N ILE A 649 11.32 -20.61 -40.48
CA ILE A 649 10.98 -21.99 -40.16
C ILE A 649 9.56 -22.25 -40.63
N GLY A 650 9.35 -23.38 -41.29
CA GLY A 650 8.04 -23.82 -41.76
C GLY A 650 7.82 -25.30 -41.46
N THR A 651 6.58 -25.76 -41.60
CA THR A 651 6.19 -27.15 -41.41
C THR A 651 5.86 -27.80 -42.73
N VAL A 652 6.37 -28.99 -42.98
CA VAL A 652 6.09 -29.76 -44.18
C VAL A 652 4.62 -30.19 -44.21
N SER A 653 3.86 -29.72 -45.19
CA SER A 653 2.45 -30.07 -45.36
C SER A 653 2.21 -31.18 -46.43
N GLN A 654 2.98 -31.19 -47.53
CA GLN A 654 2.87 -32.22 -48.57
C GLN A 654 4.24 -32.51 -49.24
N ILE A 655 4.44 -33.72 -49.70
CA ILE A 655 5.70 -34.18 -50.35
C ILE A 655 5.38 -34.63 -51.77
N HIS A 656 6.05 -34.04 -52.74
CA HIS A 656 5.87 -34.31 -54.21
C HIS A 656 7.07 -35.12 -54.73
N LYS A 657 7.07 -36.44 -54.51
CA LYS A 657 8.20 -37.32 -54.82
C LYS A 657 8.67 -37.26 -56.28
N ASN A 658 7.72 -37.08 -57.23
CA ASN A 658 8.03 -37.09 -58.69
C ASN A 658 8.68 -35.78 -59.18
N LYS A 659 8.71 -34.69 -58.36
CA LYS A 659 9.27 -33.40 -58.75
C LYS A 659 10.38 -32.89 -57.80
N ASN A 660 10.85 -33.74 -56.86
CA ASN A 660 11.81 -33.35 -55.81
C ASN A 660 11.42 -32.04 -55.07
N GLN A 661 10.13 -31.83 -54.84
CA GLN A 661 9.61 -30.65 -54.22
C GLN A 661 8.77 -30.98 -52.94
N VAL A 662 8.81 -30.08 -51.98
CA VAL A 662 8.04 -30.18 -50.73
C VAL A 662 7.21 -28.92 -50.56
N THR A 663 5.94 -29.07 -50.22
CA THR A 663 5.12 -27.95 -49.83
C THR A 663 5.34 -27.66 -48.36
N VAL A 664 5.81 -26.46 -48.05
CA VAL A 664 6.13 -26.03 -46.70
C VAL A 664 5.13 -24.91 -46.31
N LEU A 665 4.56 -25.04 -45.13
CA LEU A 665 3.68 -24.05 -44.50
C LEU A 665 4.53 -23.13 -43.65
N VAL A 666 4.57 -21.84 -43.96
CA VAL A 666 5.26 -20.79 -43.19
C VAL A 666 4.22 -19.81 -42.71
N GLY A 667 3.83 -19.89 -41.44
CA GLY A 667 2.66 -19.15 -40.90
C GLY A 667 1.38 -19.58 -41.64
N SER A 668 0.67 -18.66 -42.27
CA SER A 668 -0.54 -18.90 -43.06
C SER A 668 -0.28 -19.15 -44.54
N LEU A 669 0.98 -19.09 -45.03
CA LEU A 669 1.38 -19.22 -46.43
C LEU A 669 1.88 -20.62 -46.73
N SER A 670 1.28 -21.28 -47.71
CA SER A 670 1.70 -22.60 -48.24
C SER A 670 2.47 -22.43 -49.56
N THR A 671 3.78 -22.78 -49.57
CA THR A 671 4.64 -22.57 -50.73
C THR A 671 5.34 -23.87 -51.14
N LYS A 672 5.35 -24.19 -52.45
CA LYS A 672 6.09 -25.36 -53.01
C LYS A 672 7.55 -24.94 -53.19
N MET A 673 8.46 -25.73 -52.61
CA MET A 673 9.90 -25.46 -52.65
C MET A 673 10.71 -26.71 -53.02
N ASP A 674 11.83 -26.47 -53.67
CA ASP A 674 12.79 -27.53 -53.97
C ASP A 674 13.51 -27.94 -52.68
N ILE A 675 13.78 -29.26 -52.55
CA ILE A 675 14.45 -29.83 -51.37
C ILE A 675 15.83 -29.23 -51.14
N LYS A 676 16.50 -28.72 -52.18
CA LYS A 676 17.82 -28.06 -52.07
C LYS A 676 17.78 -26.79 -51.22
N ASN A 677 16.60 -26.18 -51.09
CA ASN A 677 16.38 -24.91 -50.37
C ASN A 677 15.83 -25.13 -48.96
N LEU A 678 15.81 -26.39 -48.50
CA LEU A 678 15.25 -26.77 -47.20
C LEU A 678 16.30 -27.47 -46.35
N ALA A 679 16.40 -27.11 -45.07
CA ALA A 679 17.21 -27.80 -44.07
C ALA A 679 16.31 -28.43 -42.99
N ILE A 680 16.50 -29.70 -42.70
CA ILE A 680 15.72 -30.43 -41.69
C ILE A 680 16.19 -30.03 -40.29
N LEU A 681 15.26 -29.55 -39.43
CA LEU A 681 15.53 -29.20 -38.03
C LEU A 681 15.25 -30.42 -37.14
N LYS A 682 16.29 -31.25 -36.84
CA LYS A 682 16.15 -32.35 -35.89
C LYS A 682 16.07 -31.82 -34.47
N GLY A 683 14.98 -32.11 -33.75
CA GLY A 683 14.80 -31.75 -32.35
C GLY A 683 14.23 -30.33 -32.07
N TYR A 684 13.77 -29.61 -33.09
CA TYR A 684 13.07 -28.36 -32.89
C TYR A 684 11.73 -28.61 -32.22
N LYS A 685 11.51 -27.98 -31.02
CA LYS A 685 10.21 -27.89 -30.34
C LYS A 685 9.71 -26.48 -30.50
N ASP A 686 8.49 -26.33 -31.00
CA ASP A 686 7.84 -25.03 -31.13
C ASP A 686 7.80 -24.34 -29.77
N PRO A 687 8.20 -23.05 -29.62
CA PRO A 687 8.08 -22.29 -28.38
C PRO A 687 6.66 -22.21 -27.83
N ALA A 688 5.65 -22.46 -28.66
CA ALA A 688 4.24 -22.53 -28.24
C ALA A 688 3.89 -23.82 -27.46
N GLU A 689 4.74 -24.87 -27.47
CA GLU A 689 4.50 -26.11 -26.72
C GLU A 689 5.20 -26.20 -25.37
N THR A 690 6.01 -25.19 -24.98
CA THR A 690 6.74 -25.14 -23.71
C THR A 690 6.07 -24.30 -22.65
N SER A 691 4.76 -24.43 -22.42
CA SER A 691 4.14 -24.00 -21.19
C SER A 691 3.77 -25.22 -20.34
N SER A 692 4.71 -25.55 -19.45
CA SER A 692 4.55 -26.22 -18.15
C SER A 692 3.45 -27.26 -17.97
N LYS A 693 3.84 -28.51 -17.90
CA LYS A 693 3.14 -29.53 -17.12
C LYS A 693 3.80 -29.68 -15.74
N PRO A 694 3.08 -29.51 -14.64
CA PRO A 694 3.53 -30.06 -13.37
C PRO A 694 3.26 -31.56 -13.36
N LYS A 695 4.25 -32.35 -12.96
CA LYS A 695 4.13 -33.76 -12.66
C LYS A 695 3.28 -33.98 -11.40
N GLY A 696 2.26 -34.80 -11.49
CA GLY A 696 1.49 -35.22 -10.34
C GLY A 696 0.26 -36.02 -10.71
N ALA A 697 0.40 -37.36 -10.70
CA ALA A 697 -0.58 -38.42 -10.43
C ALA A 697 -2.01 -38.35 -11.04
N GLY A 698 -2.24 -39.33 -11.94
CA GLY A 698 -3.41 -40.20 -12.02
C GLY A 698 -4.80 -39.61 -11.95
N GLY A 699 -5.50 -39.66 -13.12
CA GLY A 699 -6.94 -39.45 -13.14
C GLY A 699 -7.45 -39.15 -14.54
N SER A 700 -7.78 -40.19 -15.32
CA SER A 700 -8.49 -40.07 -16.59
C SER A 700 -9.84 -39.41 -16.42
N GLY A 701 -10.13 -38.38 -17.24
CA GLY A 701 -11.50 -38.03 -17.54
C GLY A 701 -12.02 -36.68 -17.05
N LYS A 702 -11.37 -35.54 -17.40
CA LYS A 702 -11.98 -34.21 -17.22
C LYS A 702 -11.41 -33.10 -18.11
N ILE A 703 -11.04 -33.35 -19.35
CA ILE A 703 -10.54 -32.32 -20.29
C ILE A 703 -11.55 -32.00 -21.43
N LYS A 704 -12.79 -32.48 -21.38
CA LYS A 704 -13.77 -32.17 -22.42
C LYS A 704 -14.83 -31.13 -22.05
N MET A 705 -14.80 -30.51 -20.88
CA MET A 705 -15.90 -29.63 -20.42
C MET A 705 -15.62 -28.13 -20.39
N SER A 706 -14.40 -27.64 -20.70
CA SER A 706 -14.09 -26.22 -20.61
C SER A 706 -14.17 -25.44 -21.93
N LYS A 707 -14.31 -26.12 -23.08
CA LYS A 707 -14.49 -25.44 -24.39
C LYS A 707 -15.95 -25.22 -24.81
N SER A 708 -16.89 -25.96 -24.25
CA SER A 708 -18.30 -25.87 -24.63
C SER A 708 -19.04 -24.66 -24.03
N SER A 709 -18.50 -23.98 -23.06
CA SER A 709 -19.14 -22.84 -22.40
C SER A 709 -18.71 -21.46 -22.93
N SER A 710 -17.79 -21.41 -23.91
CA SER A 710 -17.26 -20.13 -24.42
C SER A 710 -17.55 -19.84 -25.90
N VAL A 711 -18.16 -20.77 -26.64
CA VAL A 711 -18.50 -20.54 -28.05
C VAL A 711 -19.91 -20.02 -28.14
N SER A 712 -20.11 -18.78 -28.64
CA SER A 712 -21.41 -18.19 -28.88
C SER A 712 -22.18 -19.00 -29.95
N SER A 713 -23.47 -19.16 -29.82
CA SER A 713 -24.34 -19.73 -30.86
C SER A 713 -24.59 -18.79 -32.03
N GLU A 714 -24.04 -17.58 -32.02
CA GLU A 714 -24.18 -16.59 -33.06
C GLU A 714 -22.85 -15.92 -33.38
N ILE A 715 -22.60 -15.72 -34.69
CA ILE A 715 -21.46 -14.93 -35.17
C ILE A 715 -21.95 -13.76 -36.03
N ASN A 716 -21.41 -12.58 -35.84
CA ASN A 716 -21.74 -11.37 -36.60
C ASN A 716 -20.62 -11.01 -37.57
N LEU A 717 -20.92 -11.03 -38.88
CA LEU A 717 -19.98 -10.74 -39.97
C LEU A 717 -20.33 -9.45 -40.72
N LEU A 718 -21.14 -8.56 -40.14
CA LEU A 718 -21.45 -7.26 -40.71
C LEU A 718 -20.21 -6.39 -40.85
N GLY A 719 -19.98 -5.86 -42.05
CA GLY A 719 -18.85 -4.97 -42.33
C GLY A 719 -17.56 -5.67 -42.77
N TYR A 720 -17.51 -7.01 -42.80
CA TYR A 720 -16.38 -7.75 -43.33
C TYR A 720 -16.42 -7.87 -44.86
N THR A 721 -15.25 -7.98 -45.49
CA THR A 721 -15.15 -8.43 -46.89
C THR A 721 -15.41 -9.94 -46.96
N VAL A 722 -15.73 -10.47 -48.16
CA VAL A 722 -16.05 -11.90 -48.33
C VAL A 722 -14.92 -12.80 -47.83
N ASP A 723 -13.68 -12.48 -48.18
CA ASP A 723 -12.51 -13.29 -47.82
C ASP A 723 -12.21 -13.25 -46.31
N GLU A 724 -12.34 -12.09 -45.70
CA GLU A 724 -12.20 -11.93 -44.23
C GLU A 724 -13.31 -12.66 -43.48
N ALA A 725 -14.55 -12.57 -43.97
CA ALA A 725 -15.69 -13.26 -43.38
C ALA A 725 -15.53 -14.78 -43.43
N ILE A 726 -15.03 -15.33 -44.54
CA ILE A 726 -14.79 -16.78 -44.70
C ILE A 726 -13.69 -17.24 -43.72
N ALA A 727 -12.61 -16.46 -43.56
CA ALA A 727 -11.51 -16.83 -42.64
C ALA A 727 -11.95 -16.87 -41.15
N VAL A 728 -12.79 -15.91 -40.74
CA VAL A 728 -13.34 -15.84 -39.39
C VAL A 728 -14.39 -16.94 -39.16
N LEU A 729 -15.22 -17.19 -40.18
CA LEU A 729 -16.29 -18.19 -40.16
C LEU A 729 -15.74 -19.61 -40.09
N ASP A 730 -14.67 -19.93 -40.82
CA ASP A 730 -14.00 -21.23 -40.80
C ASP A 730 -13.59 -21.65 -39.38
N LYS A 731 -12.87 -20.75 -38.69
CA LYS A 731 -12.47 -20.99 -37.31
C LYS A 731 -13.66 -21.12 -36.35
N TYR A 732 -14.67 -20.28 -36.53
CA TYR A 732 -15.87 -20.29 -35.69
C TYR A 732 -16.67 -21.58 -35.83
N LEU A 733 -16.86 -22.07 -37.07
CA LEU A 733 -17.59 -23.30 -37.33
C LEU A 733 -16.87 -24.55 -36.80
N ASP A 734 -15.53 -24.57 -36.86
CA ASP A 734 -14.70 -25.61 -36.23
C ASP A 734 -14.85 -25.60 -34.71
N ASP A 735 -14.74 -24.42 -34.07
CA ASP A 735 -14.90 -24.28 -32.62
C ASP A 735 -16.34 -24.66 -32.17
N ALA A 736 -17.37 -24.29 -32.94
CA ALA A 736 -18.79 -24.61 -32.67
C ALA A 736 -19.06 -26.11 -32.81
N TYR A 737 -18.50 -26.76 -33.85
CA TYR A 737 -18.60 -28.20 -34.06
C TYR A 737 -17.90 -29.01 -32.97
N ILE A 738 -16.68 -28.60 -32.54
CA ILE A 738 -15.93 -29.21 -31.42
C ILE A 738 -16.68 -29.02 -30.10
N ALA A 739 -17.37 -27.87 -29.92
CA ALA A 739 -18.19 -27.58 -28.75
C ALA A 739 -19.55 -28.33 -28.75
N ARG A 740 -19.85 -29.09 -29.81
CA ARG A 740 -21.10 -29.82 -30.01
C ARG A 740 -22.35 -28.92 -29.93
N ILE A 741 -22.25 -27.71 -30.46
CA ILE A 741 -23.42 -26.84 -30.60
C ILE A 741 -24.28 -27.39 -31.75
N PRO A 742 -25.56 -27.71 -31.55
CA PRO A 742 -26.35 -28.36 -32.58
C PRO A 742 -26.67 -27.43 -33.77
N GLN A 743 -26.73 -26.11 -33.49
CA GLN A 743 -27.12 -25.13 -34.49
C GLN A 743 -26.45 -23.79 -34.20
N VAL A 744 -26.00 -23.09 -35.23
CA VAL A 744 -25.41 -21.75 -35.11
C VAL A 744 -26.04 -20.76 -36.10
N ARG A 745 -25.99 -19.49 -35.75
CA ARG A 745 -26.54 -18.36 -36.48
C ARG A 745 -25.43 -17.46 -36.98
N ILE A 746 -25.39 -17.22 -38.30
CA ILE A 746 -24.43 -16.39 -39.00
C ILE A 746 -25.13 -15.12 -39.49
N VAL A 747 -24.79 -13.97 -38.92
CA VAL A 747 -25.37 -12.67 -39.28
C VAL A 747 -24.44 -11.98 -40.29
N HIS A 748 -24.94 -11.83 -41.55
CA HIS A 748 -24.20 -11.23 -42.66
C HIS A 748 -24.86 -9.99 -43.25
N GLY A 749 -26.05 -9.67 -42.81
CA GLY A 749 -26.85 -8.55 -43.33
C GLY A 749 -27.47 -8.77 -44.73
N LYS A 750 -28.34 -7.84 -45.10
CA LYS A 750 -29.01 -7.90 -46.39
C LYS A 750 -28.18 -7.31 -47.55
N GLY A 751 -27.42 -6.25 -47.32
CA GLY A 751 -26.50 -5.55 -48.24
C GLY A 751 -26.68 -5.84 -49.72
N THR A 752 -25.60 -5.88 -50.49
CA THR A 752 -25.57 -6.25 -51.93
C THR A 752 -25.71 -7.76 -52.17
N GLY A 753 -25.75 -8.58 -51.12
CA GLY A 753 -25.81 -10.04 -51.20
C GLY A 753 -24.49 -10.73 -51.46
N ALA A 754 -23.40 -10.02 -51.60
CA ALA A 754 -22.06 -10.59 -51.87
C ALA A 754 -21.57 -11.48 -50.70
N LEU A 755 -21.72 -11.03 -49.45
CA LEU A 755 -21.39 -11.82 -48.28
C LEU A 755 -22.26 -13.08 -48.15
N ARG A 756 -23.58 -12.98 -48.41
CA ARG A 756 -24.46 -14.11 -48.41
C ARG A 756 -24.04 -15.16 -49.44
N SER A 757 -23.75 -14.74 -50.69
CA SER A 757 -23.32 -15.63 -51.77
C SER A 757 -21.99 -16.32 -51.44
N GLY A 758 -20.99 -15.55 -50.93
CA GLY A 758 -19.69 -16.08 -50.51
C GLY A 758 -19.80 -17.11 -49.38
N ILE A 759 -20.57 -16.78 -48.31
CA ILE A 759 -20.81 -17.67 -47.18
C ILE A 759 -21.55 -18.93 -47.63
N THR A 760 -22.61 -18.82 -48.49
CA THR A 760 -23.34 -19.97 -49.02
C THR A 760 -22.41 -20.90 -49.81
N SER A 761 -21.58 -20.35 -50.68
CA SER A 761 -20.60 -21.14 -51.46
C SER A 761 -19.59 -21.84 -50.57
N TYR A 762 -19.15 -21.19 -49.50
CA TYR A 762 -18.21 -21.78 -48.56
C TYR A 762 -18.85 -22.93 -47.76
N LEU A 763 -20.06 -22.74 -47.23
CA LEU A 763 -20.76 -23.75 -46.43
C LEU A 763 -21.06 -25.07 -47.19
N HIS A 764 -21.23 -25.01 -48.51
CA HIS A 764 -21.36 -26.24 -49.37
C HIS A 764 -20.08 -27.11 -49.35
N GLY A 765 -18.90 -26.52 -49.06
CA GLY A 765 -17.64 -27.22 -49.02
C GLY A 765 -17.28 -27.82 -47.66
N VAL A 766 -18.04 -27.56 -46.61
CA VAL A 766 -17.70 -27.95 -45.23
C VAL A 766 -18.32 -29.30 -44.86
N PRO A 767 -17.55 -30.35 -44.62
CA PRO A 767 -18.03 -31.74 -44.55
C PRO A 767 -18.90 -32.10 -43.33
N TYR A 768 -18.77 -31.32 -42.23
CA TYR A 768 -19.49 -31.55 -40.96
C TYR A 768 -20.81 -30.74 -40.81
N ILE A 769 -21.21 -29.99 -41.84
CA ILE A 769 -22.51 -29.36 -41.91
C ILE A 769 -23.55 -30.35 -42.42
N LYS A 770 -24.69 -30.44 -41.69
CA LYS A 770 -25.82 -31.27 -42.07
C LYS A 770 -26.70 -30.54 -43.07
N GLU A 771 -27.10 -29.31 -42.75
CA GLU A 771 -27.93 -28.42 -43.58
C GLU A 771 -27.74 -26.97 -43.17
N PHE A 772 -28.01 -26.05 -44.08
CA PHE A 772 -28.11 -24.63 -43.77
C PHE A 772 -29.28 -24.00 -44.54
N ARG A 773 -29.88 -22.98 -43.94
CA ARG A 773 -31.02 -22.23 -44.50
C ARG A 773 -30.94 -20.78 -44.15
N LEU A 774 -31.65 -19.94 -44.90
CA LEU A 774 -31.83 -18.53 -44.50
C LEU A 774 -32.77 -18.44 -43.29
N GLY A 775 -32.59 -17.41 -42.46
CA GLY A 775 -33.46 -17.15 -41.33
C GLY A 775 -34.91 -16.86 -41.74
N GLN A 776 -35.86 -17.23 -40.89
CA GLN A 776 -37.29 -16.90 -41.05
C GLN A 776 -37.60 -15.52 -40.47
N ILE A 777 -38.87 -15.05 -40.67
CA ILE A 777 -39.37 -13.81 -40.04
C ILE A 777 -39.32 -14.01 -38.52
N GLY A 778 -38.52 -13.21 -37.82
CA GLY A 778 -38.20 -13.35 -36.41
C GLY A 778 -36.76 -13.83 -36.12
N GLU A 779 -36.11 -14.51 -37.08
CA GLU A 779 -34.73 -14.98 -36.96
C GLU A 779 -33.71 -14.07 -37.69
N GLY A 780 -34.14 -12.94 -38.27
CA GLY A 780 -33.31 -12.00 -39.03
C GLY A 780 -33.49 -12.07 -40.54
N ALA A 781 -34.42 -12.90 -41.03
CA ALA A 781 -34.82 -13.06 -42.42
C ALA A 781 -33.63 -13.27 -43.40
N GLU A 782 -33.59 -12.58 -44.52
CA GLU A 782 -32.50 -12.73 -45.52
C GLU A 782 -31.14 -12.22 -45.11
N GLY A 783 -31.01 -11.61 -43.91
CA GLY A 783 -29.72 -11.11 -43.37
C GLY A 783 -28.96 -12.12 -42.52
N VAL A 784 -29.51 -13.33 -42.36
CA VAL A 784 -29.00 -14.36 -41.48
C VAL A 784 -29.02 -15.73 -42.16
N THR A 785 -27.99 -16.52 -41.97
CA THR A 785 -27.93 -17.95 -42.37
C THR A 785 -27.83 -18.80 -41.09
N ILE A 786 -28.71 -19.79 -41.00
CA ILE A 786 -28.72 -20.76 -39.90
C ILE A 786 -28.08 -22.05 -40.40
N VAL A 787 -27.11 -22.55 -39.62
CA VAL A 787 -26.32 -23.76 -39.95
C VAL A 787 -26.56 -24.84 -38.89
N THR A 788 -26.89 -26.03 -39.30
CA THR A 788 -27.08 -27.21 -38.43
C THR A 788 -25.95 -28.19 -38.71
N PHE A 789 -25.27 -28.68 -37.65
CA PHE A 789 -24.17 -29.63 -37.77
C PHE A 789 -24.63 -31.09 -37.80
N LYS A 790 -23.76 -31.96 -38.28
CA LYS A 790 -23.97 -33.40 -38.19
C LYS A 790 -23.67 -33.88 -36.76
N ASP A 791 -24.43 -34.83 -36.25
CA ASP A 791 -24.29 -35.42 -34.94
C ASP A 791 -22.93 -36.08 -34.71
#